data_d51a45211417a0257097a9e40a5f5f4f
#
_entry.id   d51a45211417a0257097a9e40a5f5f4f
#
_cell.length_a   1.000
_cell.length_b   1.000
_cell.length_c   1.000
_cell.angle_alpha   90.00
_cell.angle_beta   90.00
_cell.angle_gamma   90.00
#
_symmetry.space_group_name_H-M   'P 1'
#
loop_
_entity.id
_entity.type
_entity.pdbx_description
1 polymer ?
#
loop_
_entity_poly.entity_id
_entity_poly.type
_entity_poly.pdbx_seq_one_letter_code
_entity_poly.pdbx_strand_id
1 'polypeptide(L)'
;MFRLNLKIALRNLWKNKGYTFINIAGLSVGMAGCILIYIFISYQLSFDQQYTNKDRIYRVVSYWKYSDGEEFQNGVPKPLAYAMRNDFSQLEEVAPLQRGGGVIQVMDEAGRVKMKTDETVFYTDLSFFKIFNYKWLAGTPEQSVTEPNTVAISRKTAIRYFGNWQQAIGKTIVFKQVNQLKISGVFEDQPETSSNPVQIVLAYSGYKHRQLKEWGSVSSGSECYVLLKDGVKPADLSGTMQAFIKKYYSADSDVKESHFFQSLSDIHVDERYGNFAGKNTSMRDIYGLAAIGLLLLLTACINFINLATAQAIGRSKEVGIRKVIGGNRRELLTQFFTETITLSFFALLLACVITEAALPALSGLFEDQLSFSPVNQPALIGFMLLLVLFVGLLAGVYPAVVLSGFNPVLALKNKVNVGNSGGGSLRKVLVVVQFAITVVLIAGTLIILQQMKYMREKPLGFNSSAIAMAYLPNDSLSVSKFEIIKARVAALPGVSAVSLCSFGPSSSDNKTSNFSYNSSRDMDFMVNTKAGDEDYFKTFGLSVLAGRSLSKSDTLKELVINETLMRKLNIVKPEDAIGQHITLMGKKVPIVGVVKDFINKSLKEGISPIVLYNAKNSMSELAVKMDTRQISTLMPQIEAIWNSYYPNYVYSSSFLDDHIRAYYESEVIMGTLLKIFAGVIIFIAFMGLFGLISFVATQKTKELAIRKVLGATTVELVSMLNSSFIKLILLANLVAWPITYMLVSRWLSGYAYRIDLNIWPFMVAMIISLLITVLTVSLRTYQAAMANPVNALKNE
;
A
#
# COMPACT_ATOMS: atom_id res chain seq x y z
N MET A 1 6.29 -32.52 37.64
CA MET A 1 6.83 -31.14 37.63
C MET A 1 5.94 -30.19 36.83
N PHE A 2 5.71 -30.39 35.54
CA PHE A 2 4.91 -29.44 34.73
C PHE A 2 3.50 -29.15 35.24
N ARG A 3 2.69 -30.19 35.56
CA ARG A 3 1.34 -30.03 36.13
C ARG A 3 1.32 -29.22 37.44
N LEU A 4 2.33 -29.40 38.28
CA LEU A 4 2.46 -28.67 39.54
C LEU A 4 2.79 -27.19 39.27
N ASN A 5 3.76 -26.92 38.35
CA ASN A 5 4.12 -25.56 37.99
C ASN A 5 2.96 -24.79 37.34
N LEU A 6 2.15 -25.46 36.52
CA LEU A 6 0.96 -24.86 35.91
C LEU A 6 -0.11 -24.52 36.95
N LYS A 7 -0.36 -25.43 37.95
CA LYS A 7 -1.30 -25.15 39.04
C LYS A 7 -0.85 -23.97 39.90
N ILE A 8 0.47 -23.89 40.18
CA ILE A 8 1.05 -22.77 40.92
C ILE A 8 0.93 -21.47 40.09
N ALA A 9 1.23 -21.52 38.81
CA ALA A 9 1.06 -20.36 37.89
C ALA A 9 -0.37 -19.82 37.92
N LEU A 10 -1.37 -20.66 37.68
CA LEU A 10 -2.79 -20.28 37.71
C LEU A 10 -3.21 -19.67 39.03
N ARG A 11 -2.75 -20.26 40.19
CA ARG A 11 -3.07 -19.74 41.52
C ARG A 11 -2.43 -18.36 41.75
N ASN A 12 -1.20 -18.14 41.28
CA ASN A 12 -0.51 -16.86 41.36
C ASN A 12 -1.19 -15.78 40.55
N LEU A 13 -1.64 -16.12 39.32
CA LEU A 13 -2.40 -15.20 38.45
C LEU A 13 -3.70 -14.75 39.13
N TRP A 14 -4.42 -15.68 39.74
CA TRP A 14 -5.67 -15.36 40.41
C TRP A 14 -5.48 -14.54 41.70
N LYS A 15 -4.37 -14.74 42.41
CA LYS A 15 -4.04 -13.99 43.62
C LYS A 15 -3.67 -12.54 43.33
N ASN A 16 -3.04 -12.26 42.18
CA ASN A 16 -2.53 -10.95 41.80
C ASN A 16 -3.33 -10.34 40.62
N LYS A 17 -4.65 -10.22 40.78
CA LYS A 17 -5.61 -9.84 39.66
C LYS A 17 -5.20 -8.58 38.90
N GLY A 18 -4.82 -7.49 39.60
CA GLY A 18 -4.44 -6.23 38.94
C GLY A 18 -3.18 -6.34 38.08
N TYR A 19 -2.15 -7.03 38.56
CA TYR A 19 -0.94 -7.33 37.79
C TYR A 19 -1.23 -8.20 36.59
N THR A 20 -2.01 -9.26 36.77
CA THR A 20 -2.41 -10.18 35.71
C THR A 20 -3.21 -9.47 34.62
N PHE A 21 -4.19 -8.65 35.01
CA PHE A 21 -5.00 -7.89 34.06
C PHE A 21 -4.18 -6.92 33.20
N ILE A 22 -3.30 -6.12 33.83
CA ILE A 22 -2.47 -5.14 33.10
C ILE A 22 -1.54 -5.86 32.11
N ASN A 23 -0.93 -6.98 32.52
CA ASN A 23 -0.03 -7.74 31.66
C ASN A 23 -0.78 -8.45 30.52
N ILE A 24 -1.89 -9.11 30.80
CA ILE A 24 -2.71 -9.75 29.75
C ILE A 24 -3.22 -8.69 28.78
N ALA A 25 -3.78 -7.58 29.24
CA ALA A 25 -4.28 -6.50 28.40
C ALA A 25 -3.17 -5.88 27.51
N GLY A 26 -2.01 -5.55 28.11
CA GLY A 26 -0.89 -4.98 27.35
C GLY A 26 -0.29 -5.94 26.32
N LEU A 27 -0.10 -7.22 26.70
CA LEU A 27 0.40 -8.24 25.79
C LEU A 27 -0.61 -8.59 24.70
N SER A 28 -1.90 -8.69 25.02
CA SER A 28 -2.94 -9.04 24.04
C SER A 28 -3.07 -8.00 22.94
N VAL A 29 -3.00 -6.71 23.29
CA VAL A 29 -3.07 -5.64 22.29
C VAL A 29 -1.82 -5.65 21.39
N GLY A 30 -0.62 -5.86 21.98
CA GLY A 30 0.62 -6.00 21.20
C GLY A 30 0.61 -7.23 20.29
N MET A 31 0.15 -8.38 20.79
CA MET A 31 0.05 -9.62 20.02
C MET A 31 -1.03 -9.52 18.92
N ALA A 32 -2.18 -8.89 19.21
CA ALA A 32 -3.22 -8.66 18.21
C ALA A 32 -2.70 -7.79 17.05
N GLY A 33 -1.98 -6.70 17.35
CA GLY A 33 -1.32 -5.89 16.31
C GLY A 33 -0.35 -6.70 15.44
N CYS A 34 0.44 -7.59 16.06
CA CYS A 34 1.35 -8.49 15.33
C CYS A 34 0.59 -9.50 14.45
N ILE A 35 -0.51 -10.06 14.95
CA ILE A 35 -1.33 -11.01 14.19
C ILE A 35 -1.99 -10.31 12.99
N LEU A 36 -2.54 -9.10 13.18
CA LEU A 36 -3.13 -8.30 12.09
C LEU A 36 -2.10 -7.95 11.01
N ILE A 37 -0.90 -7.51 11.42
CA ILE A 37 0.22 -7.24 10.49
C ILE A 37 0.64 -8.52 9.77
N TYR A 38 0.72 -9.66 10.46
CA TYR A 38 1.06 -10.94 9.83
C TYR A 38 0.03 -11.37 8.79
N ILE A 39 -1.28 -11.25 9.10
CA ILE A 39 -2.36 -11.58 8.16
C ILE A 39 -2.22 -10.71 6.90
N PHE A 40 -2.01 -9.40 7.06
CA PHE A 40 -1.82 -8.50 5.95
C PHE A 40 -0.58 -8.84 5.12
N ILE A 41 0.59 -9.00 5.75
CA ILE A 41 1.84 -9.35 5.06
C ILE A 41 1.69 -10.71 4.35
N SER A 42 1.09 -11.70 5.02
CA SER A 42 0.86 -13.02 4.44
C SER A 42 -0.05 -12.95 3.21
N TYR A 43 -1.08 -12.10 3.24
CA TYR A 43 -1.94 -11.83 2.10
C TYR A 43 -1.16 -11.20 0.94
N GLN A 44 -0.36 -10.15 1.20
CA GLN A 44 0.45 -9.49 0.17
C GLN A 44 1.51 -10.44 -0.45
N LEU A 45 2.09 -11.33 0.35
CA LEU A 45 3.08 -12.30 -0.14
C LEU A 45 2.45 -13.56 -0.74
N SER A 46 1.12 -13.71 -0.69
CA SER A 46 0.40 -14.86 -1.27
C SER A 46 0.05 -14.66 -2.74
N PHE A 47 0.33 -13.49 -3.32
CA PHE A 47 0.07 -13.23 -4.73
C PHE A 47 0.82 -14.22 -5.64
N ASP A 48 0.10 -14.74 -6.62
CA ASP A 48 0.58 -15.65 -7.66
C ASP A 48 1.24 -16.97 -7.16
N GLN A 49 1.01 -17.34 -5.88
CA GLN A 49 1.55 -18.58 -5.31
C GLN A 49 0.81 -19.85 -5.76
N GLN A 50 -0.35 -19.74 -6.40
CA GLN A 50 -1.21 -20.83 -6.84
C GLN A 50 -0.65 -21.59 -8.05
N TYR A 51 0.29 -21.04 -8.79
CA TYR A 51 0.79 -21.64 -10.02
C TYR A 51 1.90 -22.67 -9.76
N THR A 52 1.80 -23.86 -10.37
CA THR A 52 2.74 -24.97 -10.15
C THR A 52 4.18 -24.62 -10.52
N ASN A 53 4.35 -23.87 -11.61
CA ASN A 53 5.67 -23.53 -12.16
C ASN A 53 6.09 -22.07 -11.80
N LYS A 54 5.54 -21.50 -10.72
CA LYS A 54 5.75 -20.08 -10.34
C LYS A 54 7.20 -19.62 -10.37
N ASP A 55 8.13 -20.46 -9.94
CA ASP A 55 9.56 -20.15 -9.85
C ASP A 55 10.27 -20.09 -11.21
N ARG A 56 9.63 -20.62 -12.28
CA ARG A 56 10.11 -20.62 -13.66
C ARG A 56 9.31 -19.68 -14.57
N ILE A 57 8.25 -19.08 -14.06
CA ILE A 57 7.42 -18.12 -14.81
C ILE A 57 7.98 -16.71 -14.64
N TYR A 58 8.20 -16.04 -15.77
CA TYR A 58 8.67 -14.66 -15.80
C TYR A 58 7.81 -13.82 -16.73
N ARG A 59 7.62 -12.55 -16.36
CA ARG A 59 7.09 -11.53 -17.27
C ARG A 59 8.25 -10.81 -17.93
N VAL A 60 8.17 -10.58 -19.23
CA VAL A 60 9.12 -9.72 -19.95
C VAL A 60 8.65 -8.29 -19.79
N VAL A 61 9.53 -7.41 -19.32
CA VAL A 61 9.24 -5.98 -19.08
C VAL A 61 10.15 -5.12 -19.93
N SER A 62 9.73 -3.89 -20.21
CA SER A 62 10.48 -2.91 -20.98
C SER A 62 11.13 -1.86 -20.07
N TYR A 63 12.29 -1.39 -20.49
CA TYR A 63 13.10 -0.42 -19.76
C TYR A 63 13.80 0.51 -20.76
N TRP A 64 13.75 1.80 -20.46
CA TRP A 64 14.49 2.81 -21.23
C TRP A 64 15.41 3.61 -20.32
N LYS A 65 16.59 3.87 -20.81
CA LYS A 65 17.57 4.71 -20.13
C LYS A 65 17.77 6.01 -20.93
N TYR A 66 17.40 7.12 -20.29
CA TYR A 66 17.55 8.47 -20.82
C TYR A 66 18.63 9.24 -20.06
N SER A 67 19.01 10.40 -20.55
CA SER A 67 19.97 11.28 -19.85
C SER A 67 19.43 11.83 -18.53
N ASP A 68 18.12 11.97 -18.43
CA ASP A 68 17.43 12.57 -17.28
C ASP A 68 16.75 11.55 -16.35
N GLY A 69 16.88 10.26 -16.64
CA GLY A 69 16.30 9.21 -15.82
C GLY A 69 16.08 7.87 -16.50
N GLU A 70 15.33 7.04 -15.84
CA GLU A 70 14.97 5.69 -16.31
C GLU A 70 13.45 5.58 -16.37
N GLU A 71 12.93 4.93 -17.41
CA GLU A 71 11.50 4.64 -17.54
C GLU A 71 11.29 3.13 -17.58
N PHE A 72 10.27 2.67 -16.81
CA PHE A 72 9.93 1.27 -16.65
C PHE A 72 8.50 1.04 -17.09
N GLN A 73 8.23 -0.06 -17.79
CA GLN A 73 6.89 -0.44 -18.21
C GLN A 73 6.70 -1.95 -18.20
N ASN A 74 5.55 -2.41 -17.70
CA ASN A 74 5.17 -3.82 -17.71
C ASN A 74 4.89 -4.35 -19.12
N GLY A 75 4.54 -3.48 -20.06
CA GLY A 75 4.23 -3.84 -21.42
C GLY A 75 5.46 -4.08 -22.29
N VAL A 76 5.22 -4.75 -23.40
CA VAL A 76 6.21 -5.02 -24.43
C VAL A 76 5.63 -4.73 -25.82
N PRO A 77 6.49 -4.54 -26.87
CA PRO A 77 6.01 -4.48 -28.25
C PRO A 77 5.25 -5.74 -28.64
N LYS A 78 4.18 -5.57 -29.37
CA LYS A 78 3.29 -6.67 -29.76
C LYS A 78 3.95 -7.82 -30.55
N PRO A 79 4.96 -7.59 -31.43
CA PRO A 79 5.65 -8.67 -32.12
C PRO A 79 6.61 -9.48 -31.23
N LEU A 80 6.97 -8.96 -30.02
CA LEU A 80 8.03 -9.51 -29.18
C LEU A 80 7.80 -10.99 -28.84
N ALA A 81 6.59 -11.38 -28.41
CA ALA A 81 6.31 -12.76 -28.01
C ALA A 81 6.60 -13.77 -29.11
N TYR A 82 6.20 -13.47 -30.35
CA TYR A 82 6.45 -14.36 -31.49
C TYR A 82 7.93 -14.39 -31.89
N ALA A 83 8.63 -13.26 -31.81
CA ALA A 83 10.05 -13.18 -32.07
C ALA A 83 10.86 -13.99 -31.03
N MET A 84 10.47 -13.90 -29.74
CA MET A 84 11.13 -14.67 -28.68
C MET A 84 10.97 -16.19 -28.85
N ARG A 85 9.83 -16.68 -29.35
CA ARG A 85 9.64 -18.11 -29.67
C ARG A 85 10.69 -18.64 -30.64
N ASN A 86 11.11 -17.79 -31.58
CA ASN A 86 12.07 -18.18 -32.60
C ASN A 86 13.52 -18.04 -32.11
N ASP A 87 13.82 -17.04 -31.29
CA ASP A 87 15.19 -16.64 -30.98
C ASP A 87 15.70 -17.19 -29.64
N PHE A 88 14.81 -17.64 -28.73
CA PHE A 88 15.18 -18.11 -27.39
C PHE A 88 14.90 -19.62 -27.24
N SER A 89 15.88 -20.43 -27.53
CA SER A 89 15.76 -21.90 -27.40
C SER A 89 15.67 -22.38 -25.94
N GLN A 90 16.01 -21.53 -24.99
CA GLN A 90 15.99 -21.82 -23.54
C GLN A 90 14.59 -21.64 -22.91
N LEU A 91 13.63 -21.07 -23.66
CA LEU A 91 12.25 -20.95 -23.23
C LEU A 91 11.47 -22.22 -23.56
N GLU A 92 10.65 -22.66 -22.62
CA GLU A 92 9.73 -23.81 -22.83
C GLU A 92 8.44 -23.33 -23.51
N GLU A 93 7.85 -22.24 -23.01
CA GLU A 93 6.66 -21.60 -23.57
C GLU A 93 6.81 -20.07 -23.53
N VAL A 94 6.17 -19.38 -24.49
CA VAL A 94 6.09 -17.92 -24.56
C VAL A 94 4.65 -17.54 -24.89
N ALA A 95 4.03 -16.73 -24.07
CA ALA A 95 2.62 -16.34 -24.23
C ALA A 95 2.45 -14.84 -24.31
N PRO A 96 1.83 -14.27 -25.35
CA PRO A 96 1.33 -12.92 -25.35
C PRO A 96 0.07 -12.85 -24.49
N LEU A 97 -0.11 -11.77 -23.72
CA LEU A 97 -1.34 -11.45 -23.03
C LEU A 97 -1.69 -10.01 -23.31
N GLN A 98 -2.73 -9.80 -24.12
CA GLN A 98 -3.18 -8.46 -24.50
C GLN A 98 -4.50 -8.13 -23.81
N ARG A 99 -4.50 -7.13 -22.95
CA ARG A 99 -5.70 -6.56 -22.35
C ARG A 99 -6.46 -5.74 -23.39
N GLY A 100 -7.77 -5.96 -23.46
CA GLY A 100 -8.71 -5.19 -24.24
C GLY A 100 -9.98 -4.91 -23.43
N GLY A 101 -10.91 -4.21 -24.01
CA GLY A 101 -12.20 -3.93 -23.36
C GLY A 101 -13.30 -3.71 -24.40
N GLY A 102 -14.51 -3.72 -23.93
CA GLY A 102 -15.66 -3.39 -24.72
C GLY A 102 -16.96 -4.02 -24.23
N VAL A 103 -18.05 -3.54 -24.77
CA VAL A 103 -19.39 -3.97 -24.37
C VAL A 103 -19.67 -5.39 -24.82
N ILE A 104 -20.07 -6.22 -23.85
CA ILE A 104 -20.64 -7.54 -24.05
C ILE A 104 -22.17 -7.46 -23.87
N GLN A 105 -22.89 -8.02 -24.81
CA GLN A 105 -24.33 -8.20 -24.76
C GLN A 105 -24.66 -9.69 -24.64
N VAL A 106 -25.42 -10.03 -23.62
CA VAL A 106 -25.98 -11.37 -23.42
C VAL A 106 -27.41 -11.37 -23.90
N MET A 107 -27.75 -12.29 -24.80
CA MET A 107 -29.10 -12.38 -25.39
C MET A 107 -29.99 -13.34 -24.59
N ASP A 108 -31.30 -13.07 -24.53
CA ASP A 108 -32.29 -14.03 -24.06
C ASP A 108 -32.63 -15.07 -25.18
N GLU A 109 -33.49 -16.03 -24.86
CA GLU A 109 -33.91 -17.08 -25.81
C GLU A 109 -34.71 -16.52 -26.98
N ALA A 110 -35.29 -15.31 -26.86
CA ALA A 110 -36.01 -14.61 -27.91
C ALA A 110 -35.09 -13.69 -28.76
N GLY A 111 -33.77 -13.72 -28.50
CA GLY A 111 -32.80 -12.88 -29.24
C GLY A 111 -32.77 -11.41 -28.81
N ARG A 112 -33.38 -11.06 -27.67
CA ARG A 112 -33.35 -9.69 -27.12
C ARG A 112 -32.19 -9.54 -26.15
N VAL A 113 -31.66 -8.34 -26.02
CA VAL A 113 -30.58 -8.05 -25.06
C VAL A 113 -31.11 -8.21 -23.64
N LYS A 114 -30.67 -9.28 -22.96
CA LYS A 114 -30.96 -9.54 -21.55
C LYS A 114 -30.07 -8.68 -20.64
N MET A 115 -28.80 -8.56 -20.99
CA MET A 115 -27.82 -7.82 -20.19
C MET A 115 -26.78 -7.17 -21.11
N LYS A 116 -26.37 -5.97 -20.76
CA LYS A 116 -25.30 -5.21 -21.41
C LYS A 116 -24.32 -4.75 -20.35
N THR A 117 -23.03 -5.08 -20.51
CA THR A 117 -21.98 -4.76 -19.55
C THR A 117 -20.69 -4.40 -20.28
N ASP A 118 -19.93 -3.46 -19.77
CA ASP A 118 -18.57 -3.17 -20.25
C ASP A 118 -17.57 -4.06 -19.52
N GLU A 119 -16.79 -4.83 -20.27
CA GLU A 119 -15.95 -5.89 -19.73
C GLU A 119 -14.50 -5.74 -20.18
N THR A 120 -13.60 -6.03 -19.26
CA THR A 120 -12.21 -6.30 -19.62
C THR A 120 -12.09 -7.69 -20.20
N VAL A 121 -11.51 -7.79 -21.38
CA VAL A 121 -11.22 -9.06 -22.06
C VAL A 121 -9.72 -9.21 -22.27
N PHE A 122 -9.26 -10.45 -22.35
CA PHE A 122 -7.86 -10.74 -22.59
C PHE A 122 -7.73 -11.58 -23.86
N TYR A 123 -6.81 -11.17 -24.72
CA TYR A 123 -6.44 -11.95 -25.90
C TYR A 123 -5.15 -12.68 -25.60
N THR A 124 -5.15 -13.98 -25.80
CA THR A 124 -3.96 -14.83 -25.63
C THR A 124 -4.04 -16.08 -26.52
N ASP A 125 -3.04 -16.91 -26.44
CA ASP A 125 -2.99 -18.18 -27.15
C ASP A 125 -2.80 -19.36 -26.17
N LEU A 126 -2.65 -20.58 -26.73
CA LEU A 126 -2.56 -21.81 -25.95
C LEU A 126 -1.39 -21.82 -24.96
N SER A 127 -0.27 -21.17 -25.27
CA SER A 127 0.91 -21.12 -24.41
C SER A 127 0.60 -20.50 -23.04
N PHE A 128 -0.33 -19.54 -22.97
CA PHE A 128 -0.75 -18.93 -21.69
C PHE A 128 -1.31 -19.97 -20.72
N PHE A 129 -2.18 -20.84 -21.20
CA PHE A 129 -2.78 -21.87 -20.35
C PHE A 129 -1.81 -22.99 -19.98
N LYS A 130 -0.77 -23.24 -20.78
CA LYS A 130 0.34 -24.13 -20.42
C LYS A 130 1.24 -23.53 -19.34
N ILE A 131 1.49 -22.22 -19.39
CA ILE A 131 2.27 -21.49 -18.39
C ILE A 131 1.54 -21.45 -17.05
N PHE A 132 0.25 -21.04 -17.02
CA PHE A 132 -0.49 -20.74 -15.81
C PHE A 132 -1.40 -21.87 -15.29
N ASN A 133 -1.52 -22.99 -16.00
CA ASN A 133 -2.23 -24.20 -15.56
C ASN A 133 -3.64 -23.94 -15.00
N TYR A 134 -4.49 -23.20 -15.75
CA TYR A 134 -5.88 -22.93 -15.36
C TYR A 134 -6.68 -24.23 -15.27
N LYS A 135 -7.50 -24.36 -14.22
CA LYS A 135 -8.41 -25.49 -14.07
C LYS A 135 -9.66 -25.27 -14.90
N TRP A 136 -9.89 -26.13 -15.89
CA TRP A 136 -11.08 -26.10 -16.73
C TRP A 136 -12.23 -26.89 -16.13
N LEU A 137 -13.43 -26.30 -16.14
CA LEU A 137 -14.67 -26.94 -15.70
C LEU A 137 -15.42 -27.57 -16.87
N ALA A 138 -15.34 -26.97 -18.06
CA ALA A 138 -15.91 -27.49 -19.30
C ALA A 138 -15.18 -26.91 -20.50
N GLY A 139 -15.13 -27.65 -21.62
CA GLY A 139 -14.33 -27.28 -22.79
C GLY A 139 -12.84 -27.48 -22.57
N THR A 140 -12.04 -27.05 -23.53
CA THR A 140 -10.55 -27.13 -23.47
C THR A 140 -9.92 -25.80 -23.91
N PRO A 141 -8.68 -25.51 -23.47
CA PRO A 141 -7.97 -24.33 -23.94
C PRO A 141 -7.79 -24.30 -25.47
N GLU A 142 -7.51 -25.45 -26.06
CA GLU A 142 -7.31 -25.58 -27.51
C GLU A 142 -8.53 -25.09 -28.28
N GLN A 143 -9.73 -25.55 -27.94
CA GLN A 143 -10.98 -25.14 -28.59
C GLN A 143 -11.29 -23.67 -28.37
N SER A 144 -10.84 -23.09 -27.22
CA SER A 144 -11.26 -21.76 -26.82
C SER A 144 -10.39 -20.63 -27.34
N VAL A 145 -9.10 -20.91 -27.66
CA VAL A 145 -8.14 -19.87 -28.06
C VAL A 145 -7.49 -20.11 -29.42
N THR A 146 -7.84 -21.21 -30.12
CA THR A 146 -7.37 -21.47 -31.48
C THR A 146 -8.48 -21.30 -32.54
N GLU A 147 -9.72 -21.64 -32.21
CA GLU A 147 -10.85 -21.46 -33.09
C GLU A 147 -11.30 -19.99 -33.18
N PRO A 148 -11.67 -19.49 -34.36
CA PRO A 148 -12.19 -18.14 -34.49
C PRO A 148 -13.59 -18.00 -33.87
N ASN A 149 -13.92 -16.82 -33.38
CA ASN A 149 -15.22 -16.49 -32.80
C ASN A 149 -15.60 -17.35 -31.57
N THR A 150 -14.61 -17.86 -30.85
CA THR A 150 -14.81 -18.55 -29.58
C THR A 150 -14.32 -17.67 -28.41
N VAL A 151 -14.87 -17.95 -27.23
CA VAL A 151 -14.51 -17.29 -25.99
C VAL A 151 -14.55 -18.28 -24.83
N ALA A 152 -13.54 -18.20 -23.96
CA ALA A 152 -13.58 -18.85 -22.66
C ALA A 152 -13.91 -17.81 -21.57
N ILE A 153 -14.72 -18.21 -20.58
CA ILE A 153 -15.12 -17.33 -19.50
C ILE A 153 -14.90 -18.01 -18.14
N SER A 154 -14.67 -17.22 -17.09
CA SER A 154 -14.58 -17.75 -15.73
C SER A 154 -15.93 -18.22 -15.23
N ARG A 155 -15.93 -19.08 -14.21
CA ARG A 155 -17.13 -19.58 -13.53
C ARG A 155 -18.01 -18.44 -13.01
N LYS A 156 -17.42 -17.44 -12.37
CA LYS A 156 -18.12 -16.24 -11.86
C LYS A 156 -18.82 -15.48 -12.97
N THR A 157 -18.13 -15.27 -14.09
CA THR A 157 -18.70 -14.61 -15.28
C THR A 157 -19.83 -15.44 -15.90
N ALA A 158 -19.65 -16.75 -16.01
CA ALA A 158 -20.69 -17.64 -16.53
C ALA A 158 -21.97 -17.64 -15.67
N ILE A 159 -21.82 -17.66 -14.34
CA ILE A 159 -22.95 -17.56 -13.41
C ILE A 159 -23.64 -16.19 -13.53
N ARG A 160 -22.86 -15.10 -13.62
CA ARG A 160 -23.41 -13.74 -13.76
C ARG A 160 -24.24 -13.58 -15.03
N TYR A 161 -23.83 -14.19 -16.14
CA TYR A 161 -24.50 -14.08 -17.43
C TYR A 161 -25.71 -15.00 -17.55
N PHE A 162 -25.60 -16.23 -17.09
CA PHE A 162 -26.57 -17.30 -17.35
C PHE A 162 -27.23 -17.90 -16.10
N GLY A 163 -26.85 -17.46 -14.90
CA GLY A 163 -27.34 -17.97 -13.63
C GLY A 163 -26.66 -19.28 -13.17
N ASN A 164 -26.21 -20.10 -14.12
CA ASN A 164 -25.48 -21.34 -13.88
C ASN A 164 -24.36 -21.50 -14.91
N TRP A 165 -23.15 -21.87 -14.48
CA TRP A 165 -22.00 -22.00 -15.36
C TRP A 165 -22.14 -23.16 -16.38
N GLN A 166 -22.87 -24.26 -16.03
CA GLN A 166 -23.10 -25.39 -16.93
C GLN A 166 -23.93 -24.98 -18.15
N GLN A 167 -24.81 -23.99 -18.00
CA GLN A 167 -25.66 -23.50 -19.08
C GLN A 167 -24.93 -22.54 -20.03
N ALA A 168 -23.71 -22.12 -19.71
CA ALA A 168 -22.96 -21.16 -20.52
C ALA A 168 -22.38 -21.79 -21.80
N ILE A 169 -21.97 -23.07 -21.74
CA ILE A 169 -21.33 -23.75 -22.88
C ILE A 169 -22.26 -23.77 -24.10
N GLY A 170 -21.72 -23.41 -25.23
CA GLY A 170 -22.45 -23.36 -26.51
C GLY A 170 -23.34 -22.11 -26.70
N LYS A 171 -23.59 -21.32 -25.66
CA LYS A 171 -24.33 -20.03 -25.77
C LYS A 171 -23.45 -19.01 -26.48
N THR A 172 -24.10 -18.00 -27.08
CA THR A 172 -23.43 -16.93 -27.80
C THR A 172 -23.57 -15.61 -27.01
N ILE A 173 -22.48 -14.85 -26.99
CA ILE A 173 -22.44 -13.47 -26.53
C ILE A 173 -22.03 -12.58 -27.70
N VAL A 174 -22.47 -11.31 -27.69
CA VAL A 174 -22.08 -10.34 -28.71
C VAL A 174 -21.09 -9.34 -28.12
N PHE A 175 -19.89 -9.31 -28.68
CA PHE A 175 -18.80 -8.43 -28.25
C PHE A 175 -18.61 -7.28 -29.23
N LYS A 176 -18.51 -6.06 -28.70
CA LYS A 176 -18.39 -4.81 -29.51
C LYS A 176 -19.47 -4.71 -30.59
N GLN A 177 -20.69 -5.18 -30.30
CA GLN A 177 -21.90 -5.06 -31.14
C GLN A 177 -21.87 -5.85 -32.45
N VAL A 178 -20.73 -6.35 -32.89
CA VAL A 178 -20.57 -7.00 -34.22
C VAL A 178 -20.01 -8.42 -34.12
N ASN A 179 -19.25 -8.73 -33.10
CA ASN A 179 -18.59 -10.03 -33.01
C ASN A 179 -19.46 -11.00 -32.19
N GLN A 180 -20.07 -11.94 -32.85
CA GLN A 180 -20.74 -13.05 -32.16
C GLN A 180 -19.70 -14.07 -31.72
N LEU A 181 -19.60 -14.33 -30.41
CA LEU A 181 -18.63 -15.23 -29.80
C LEU A 181 -19.36 -16.38 -29.14
N LYS A 182 -19.03 -17.61 -29.55
CA LYS A 182 -19.54 -18.83 -28.92
C LYS A 182 -18.71 -19.17 -27.69
N ILE A 183 -19.34 -19.40 -26.57
CA ILE A 183 -18.68 -19.88 -25.36
C ILE A 183 -18.30 -21.34 -25.55
N SER A 184 -17.01 -21.61 -25.67
CA SER A 184 -16.42 -22.93 -25.91
C SER A 184 -15.76 -23.51 -24.67
N GLY A 185 -15.55 -22.68 -23.63
CA GLY A 185 -14.92 -23.12 -22.40
C GLY A 185 -15.31 -22.31 -21.17
N VAL A 186 -15.35 -22.99 -20.03
CA VAL A 186 -15.50 -22.38 -18.70
C VAL A 186 -14.37 -22.88 -17.82
N PHE A 187 -13.64 -21.95 -17.22
CA PHE A 187 -12.55 -22.23 -16.28
C PHE A 187 -12.87 -21.74 -14.86
N GLU A 188 -12.21 -22.31 -13.85
CA GLU A 188 -12.36 -21.91 -12.44
C GLU A 188 -11.88 -20.47 -12.24
N ASP A 189 -12.51 -19.75 -11.32
CA ASP A 189 -12.12 -18.38 -11.00
C ASP A 189 -10.69 -18.35 -10.43
N GLN A 190 -9.93 -17.33 -10.83
CA GLN A 190 -8.63 -17.09 -10.21
C GLN A 190 -8.81 -16.52 -8.79
N PRO A 191 -7.90 -16.84 -7.86
CA PRO A 191 -7.89 -16.21 -6.55
C PRO A 191 -7.77 -14.67 -6.67
N GLU A 192 -8.28 -13.95 -5.70
CA GLU A 192 -8.14 -12.49 -5.63
C GLU A 192 -6.65 -12.06 -5.51
N THR A 193 -5.79 -12.98 -5.09
CA THR A 193 -4.34 -12.83 -5.03
C THR A 193 -3.64 -13.20 -6.35
N SER A 194 -4.28 -12.96 -7.48
CA SER A 194 -3.65 -13.09 -8.80
C SER A 194 -3.36 -11.74 -9.42
N SER A 195 -2.12 -11.53 -9.87
CA SER A 195 -1.72 -10.34 -10.64
C SER A 195 -2.40 -10.27 -12.01
N ASN A 196 -2.93 -11.39 -12.49
CA ASN A 196 -3.65 -11.53 -13.75
C ASN A 196 -5.11 -11.96 -13.51
N PRO A 197 -6.04 -11.02 -13.22
CA PRO A 197 -7.44 -11.33 -12.94
C PRO A 197 -8.22 -11.62 -14.24
N VAL A 198 -7.81 -12.63 -14.98
CA VAL A 198 -8.38 -13.00 -16.27
C VAL A 198 -9.73 -13.68 -16.07
N GLN A 199 -10.80 -13.07 -16.61
CA GLN A 199 -12.15 -13.62 -16.53
C GLN A 199 -12.76 -13.97 -17.88
N ILE A 200 -12.36 -13.29 -18.95
CA ILE A 200 -12.87 -13.46 -20.31
C ILE A 200 -11.68 -13.52 -21.26
N VAL A 201 -11.55 -14.61 -22.00
CA VAL A 201 -10.40 -14.87 -22.87
C VAL A 201 -10.86 -15.09 -24.31
N LEU A 202 -10.23 -14.37 -25.22
CA LEU A 202 -10.39 -14.51 -26.67
C LEU A 202 -9.07 -14.99 -27.31
N ALA A 203 -9.17 -15.64 -28.44
CA ALA A 203 -8.01 -16.04 -29.24
C ALA A 203 -7.19 -14.81 -29.67
N TYR A 204 -5.87 -14.85 -29.49
CA TYR A 204 -4.97 -13.77 -29.89
C TYR A 204 -5.04 -13.49 -31.42
N SER A 205 -5.29 -14.51 -32.24
CA SER A 205 -5.49 -14.38 -33.69
C SER A 205 -6.66 -13.47 -34.07
N GLY A 206 -7.66 -13.32 -33.16
CA GLY A 206 -8.78 -12.41 -33.31
C GLY A 206 -8.46 -10.95 -32.97
N TYR A 207 -7.30 -10.68 -32.35
CA TYR A 207 -6.88 -9.32 -32.01
C TYR A 207 -6.36 -8.59 -33.23
N LYS A 208 -7.18 -7.66 -33.76
CA LYS A 208 -6.83 -6.83 -34.93
C LYS A 208 -6.40 -5.45 -34.46
N HIS A 209 -5.11 -5.15 -34.61
CA HIS A 209 -4.57 -3.83 -34.26
C HIS A 209 -3.52 -3.39 -35.26
N ARG A 210 -3.52 -2.09 -35.61
CA ARG A 210 -2.60 -1.52 -36.61
C ARG A 210 -1.12 -1.74 -36.24
N GLN A 211 -0.80 -1.75 -34.96
CA GLN A 211 0.57 -1.82 -34.42
C GLN A 211 1.08 -3.25 -34.16
N LEU A 212 0.45 -4.29 -34.70
CA LEU A 212 0.88 -5.69 -34.50
C LEU A 212 2.32 -5.99 -34.97
N LYS A 213 2.85 -5.17 -35.89
CA LYS A 213 4.20 -5.32 -36.44
C LYS A 213 5.17 -4.22 -35.98
N GLU A 214 4.73 -3.27 -35.15
CA GLU A 214 5.52 -2.11 -34.73
C GLU A 214 6.32 -2.43 -33.47
N TRP A 215 7.64 -2.32 -33.55
CA TRP A 215 8.55 -2.52 -32.40
C TRP A 215 8.63 -1.30 -31.49
N GLY A 216 8.49 -0.10 -32.00
CA GLY A 216 8.54 1.14 -31.21
C GLY A 216 7.27 1.49 -30.45
N SER A 217 6.27 0.60 -30.41
CA SER A 217 5.01 0.85 -29.69
C SER A 217 4.82 -0.12 -28.54
N VAL A 218 5.03 0.38 -27.33
CA VAL A 218 4.83 -0.35 -26.08
C VAL A 218 3.57 0.14 -25.39
N SER A 219 2.79 -0.77 -24.84
CA SER A 219 1.57 -0.47 -24.09
C SER A 219 1.49 -1.34 -22.86
N SER A 220 1.14 -0.75 -21.71
CA SER A 220 0.89 -1.50 -20.46
C SER A 220 -0.22 -2.56 -20.59
N GLY A 221 -1.04 -2.47 -21.63
CA GLY A 221 -2.02 -3.50 -21.94
C GLY A 221 -1.46 -4.72 -22.69
N SER A 222 -0.17 -4.74 -23.10
CA SER A 222 0.45 -5.79 -23.89
C SER A 222 1.59 -6.43 -23.11
N GLU A 223 1.32 -7.51 -22.40
CA GLU A 223 2.32 -8.25 -21.62
C GLU A 223 2.77 -9.52 -22.34
N CYS A 224 3.98 -10.00 -22.01
CA CYS A 224 4.53 -11.25 -22.49
C CYS A 224 5.01 -12.08 -21.30
N TYR A 225 4.50 -13.30 -21.17
CA TYR A 225 4.92 -14.25 -20.15
C TYR A 225 5.73 -15.38 -20.78
N VAL A 226 6.73 -15.82 -20.05
CA VAL A 226 7.60 -16.92 -20.49
C VAL A 226 7.74 -17.96 -19.38
N LEU A 227 7.83 -19.23 -19.79
CA LEU A 227 8.22 -20.33 -18.93
C LEU A 227 9.64 -20.74 -19.30
N LEU A 228 10.56 -20.66 -18.37
CA LEU A 228 11.94 -21.11 -18.57
C LEU A 228 12.00 -22.64 -18.51
N LYS A 229 12.88 -23.25 -19.30
CA LYS A 229 13.22 -24.68 -19.20
C LYS A 229 13.84 -24.97 -17.82
N ASP A 230 13.75 -26.20 -17.38
CA ASP A 230 14.32 -26.62 -16.09
C ASP A 230 15.83 -26.33 -16.04
N GLY A 231 16.25 -25.76 -14.92
CA GLY A 231 17.64 -25.38 -14.65
C GLY A 231 18.14 -24.09 -15.30
N VAL A 232 17.36 -23.46 -16.18
CA VAL A 232 17.72 -22.17 -16.80
C VAL A 232 17.39 -21.02 -15.85
N LYS A 233 18.32 -20.07 -15.72
CA LYS A 233 18.14 -18.84 -14.93
C LYS A 233 18.06 -17.60 -15.84
N PRO A 234 17.40 -16.52 -15.44
CA PRO A 234 17.35 -15.26 -16.22
C PRO A 234 18.72 -14.70 -16.60
N ALA A 235 19.73 -14.90 -15.75
CA ALA A 235 21.10 -14.45 -16.01
C ALA A 235 21.72 -15.12 -17.25
N ASP A 236 21.35 -16.39 -17.51
CA ASP A 236 21.86 -17.17 -18.65
C ASP A 236 21.32 -16.63 -19.98
N LEU A 237 20.22 -15.86 -19.94
CA LEU A 237 19.56 -15.29 -21.13
C LEU A 237 20.06 -13.89 -21.49
N SER A 238 20.97 -13.31 -20.69
CA SER A 238 21.41 -11.92 -20.86
C SER A 238 22.08 -11.69 -22.23
N GLY A 239 22.94 -12.61 -22.66
CA GLY A 239 23.61 -12.54 -23.97
C GLY A 239 22.62 -12.69 -25.13
N THR A 240 21.66 -13.62 -25.01
CA THR A 240 20.60 -13.82 -26.01
C THR A 240 19.70 -12.60 -26.12
N MET A 241 19.36 -11.96 -24.99
CA MET A 241 18.56 -10.74 -24.95
C MET A 241 19.29 -9.58 -25.64
N GLN A 242 20.59 -9.40 -25.40
CA GLN A 242 21.39 -8.36 -26.08
C GLN A 242 21.43 -8.57 -27.59
N ALA A 243 21.61 -9.81 -28.06
CA ALA A 243 21.57 -10.15 -29.48
C ALA A 243 20.18 -9.91 -30.09
N PHE A 244 19.12 -10.24 -29.35
CA PHE A 244 17.72 -10.01 -29.71
C PHE A 244 17.42 -8.51 -29.88
N ILE A 245 17.81 -7.68 -28.92
CA ILE A 245 17.65 -6.22 -29.00
C ILE A 245 18.37 -5.68 -30.21
N LYS A 246 19.63 -6.06 -30.43
CA LYS A 246 20.41 -5.62 -31.59
C LYS A 246 19.79 -6.05 -32.94
N LYS A 247 19.08 -7.17 -32.98
CA LYS A 247 18.43 -7.69 -34.19
C LYS A 247 17.17 -6.92 -34.58
N TYR A 248 16.34 -6.51 -33.59
CA TYR A 248 15.02 -5.98 -33.82
C TYR A 248 14.88 -4.46 -33.59
N TYR A 249 15.82 -3.85 -32.88
CA TYR A 249 15.81 -2.42 -32.59
C TYR A 249 16.89 -1.67 -33.40
N SER A 250 16.55 -0.48 -33.85
CA SER A 250 17.45 0.34 -34.68
C SER A 250 18.70 0.77 -33.89
N ALA A 251 19.86 0.60 -34.49
CA ALA A 251 21.14 1.04 -33.94
C ALA A 251 21.28 2.59 -33.91
N ASP A 252 20.48 3.31 -34.71
CA ASP A 252 20.53 4.78 -34.82
C ASP A 252 19.69 5.51 -33.75
N SER A 253 18.99 4.78 -32.88
CA SER A 253 18.25 5.36 -31.77
C SER A 253 19.22 5.67 -30.62
N ASP A 254 19.32 6.95 -30.21
CA ASP A 254 20.05 7.34 -29.00
C ASP A 254 19.37 6.78 -27.71
N VAL A 255 18.14 6.30 -27.84
CA VAL A 255 17.35 5.69 -26.79
C VAL A 255 17.63 4.19 -26.69
N LYS A 256 18.26 3.78 -25.60
CA LYS A 256 18.55 2.37 -25.33
C LYS A 256 17.35 1.69 -24.69
N GLU A 257 16.49 1.12 -25.52
CA GLU A 257 15.43 0.20 -25.08
C GLU A 257 16.04 -1.15 -24.71
N SER A 258 15.61 -1.69 -23.59
CA SER A 258 16.04 -3.01 -23.09
C SER A 258 14.86 -3.78 -22.52
N HIS A 259 14.99 -5.10 -22.47
CA HIS A 259 13.99 -5.99 -21.87
C HIS A 259 14.61 -6.83 -20.78
N PHE A 260 13.82 -7.08 -19.71
CA PHE A 260 14.25 -7.90 -18.58
C PHE A 260 13.19 -8.95 -18.26
N PHE A 261 13.65 -10.03 -17.62
CA PHE A 261 12.77 -11.08 -17.09
C PHE A 261 12.46 -10.76 -15.63
N GLN A 262 11.24 -10.30 -15.35
CA GLN A 262 10.72 -10.06 -14.00
C GLN A 262 10.09 -11.35 -13.49
N SER A 263 10.52 -11.84 -12.31
CA SER A 263 9.93 -13.02 -11.68
C SER A 263 8.43 -12.82 -11.41
N LEU A 264 7.63 -13.88 -11.55
CA LEU A 264 6.21 -13.84 -11.23
C LEU A 264 5.96 -13.36 -9.78
N SER A 265 6.80 -13.80 -8.83
CA SER A 265 6.73 -13.39 -7.42
C SER A 265 6.98 -11.90 -7.19
N ASP A 266 7.68 -11.23 -8.11
CA ASP A 266 8.02 -9.82 -7.98
C ASP A 266 6.96 -8.89 -8.59
N ILE A 267 6.04 -9.40 -9.39
CA ILE A 267 5.04 -8.59 -10.12
C ILE A 267 4.18 -7.76 -9.16
N HIS A 268 3.78 -8.34 -8.05
CA HIS A 268 2.95 -7.66 -7.05
C HIS A 268 3.73 -6.68 -6.17
N VAL A 269 5.02 -6.93 -5.93
CA VAL A 269 5.84 -6.20 -4.96
C VAL A 269 6.83 -5.22 -5.59
N ASP A 270 6.86 -5.10 -6.91
CA ASP A 270 7.68 -4.14 -7.65
C ASP A 270 6.82 -3.02 -8.24
N GLU A 271 6.76 -1.88 -7.54
CA GLU A 271 5.97 -0.70 -7.92
C GLU A 271 6.38 -0.06 -9.25
N ARG A 272 7.58 -0.37 -9.77
CA ARG A 272 8.09 0.22 -11.03
C ARG A 272 7.25 -0.18 -12.22
N TYR A 273 6.67 -1.36 -12.17
CA TYR A 273 5.98 -1.94 -13.31
C TYR A 273 4.50 -2.08 -13.01
N GLY A 274 3.59 -1.82 -12.72
CA GLY A 274 2.19 -2.16 -12.51
C GLY A 274 1.81 -3.62 -12.88
N ASN A 275 0.58 -3.99 -12.63
CA ASN A 275 -0.02 -5.26 -13.03
C ASN A 275 -1.48 -5.08 -13.46
N PHE A 276 -2.09 -6.11 -14.05
CA PHE A 276 -3.48 -6.03 -14.51
C PHE A 276 -4.51 -6.00 -13.37
N ALA A 277 -4.16 -6.48 -12.19
CA ALA A 277 -5.02 -6.39 -11.02
C ALA A 277 -5.13 -4.96 -10.45
N GLY A 278 -4.20 -4.06 -10.81
CA GLY A 278 -4.15 -2.71 -10.28
C GLY A 278 -3.76 -2.62 -8.80
N LYS A 279 -3.30 -3.74 -8.22
CA LYS A 279 -2.90 -3.86 -6.82
C LYS A 279 -1.39 -4.08 -6.75
N ASN A 280 -0.67 -3.11 -6.23
CA ASN A 280 0.77 -3.21 -6.00
C ASN A 280 1.11 -2.81 -4.56
N THR A 281 2.11 -3.44 -4.01
CA THR A 281 2.74 -3.05 -2.74
C THR A 281 4.25 -3.03 -2.91
N SER A 282 4.98 -2.39 -1.99
CA SER A 282 6.43 -2.43 -2.03
C SER A 282 7.00 -3.32 -0.93
N MET A 283 8.10 -4.00 -1.22
CA MET A 283 8.85 -4.74 -0.19
C MET A 283 9.29 -3.80 0.95
N ARG A 284 9.53 -2.52 0.66
CA ARG A 284 9.86 -1.51 1.67
C ARG A 284 8.72 -1.29 2.65
N ASP A 285 7.47 -1.24 2.16
CA ASP A 285 6.30 -1.06 3.01
C ASP A 285 6.03 -2.32 3.84
N ILE A 286 6.21 -3.51 3.26
CA ILE A 286 6.13 -4.79 3.97
C ILE A 286 7.16 -4.84 5.12
N TYR A 287 8.42 -4.49 4.86
CA TYR A 287 9.45 -4.42 5.92
C TYR A 287 9.15 -3.33 6.96
N GLY A 288 8.59 -2.20 6.54
CA GLY A 288 8.14 -1.14 7.43
C GLY A 288 7.06 -1.61 8.40
N LEU A 289 6.03 -2.28 7.90
CA LEU A 289 4.97 -2.86 8.72
C LEU A 289 5.49 -3.98 9.65
N ALA A 290 6.37 -4.86 9.16
CA ALA A 290 7.00 -5.88 9.98
C ALA A 290 7.82 -5.28 11.14
N ALA A 291 8.57 -4.18 10.86
CA ALA A 291 9.30 -3.45 11.89
C ALA A 291 8.36 -2.82 12.93
N ILE A 292 7.23 -2.26 12.51
CA ILE A 292 6.20 -1.72 13.42
C ILE A 292 5.64 -2.84 14.31
N GLY A 293 5.30 -4.00 13.74
CA GLY A 293 4.85 -5.17 14.49
C GLY A 293 5.87 -5.61 15.54
N LEU A 294 7.15 -5.65 15.16
CA LEU A 294 8.23 -5.97 16.10
C LEU A 294 8.35 -4.92 17.23
N LEU A 295 8.25 -3.63 16.91
CA LEU A 295 8.29 -2.55 17.91
C LEU A 295 7.09 -2.58 18.86
N LEU A 296 5.89 -2.92 18.38
CA LEU A 296 4.70 -3.17 19.20
C LEU A 296 4.96 -4.30 20.20
N LEU A 297 5.47 -5.42 19.72
CA LEU A 297 5.76 -6.59 20.53
C LEU A 297 6.85 -6.32 21.57
N LEU A 298 7.94 -5.66 21.16
CA LEU A 298 9.01 -5.26 22.04
C LEU A 298 8.49 -4.33 23.16
N THR A 299 7.66 -3.36 22.82
CA THR A 299 7.07 -2.43 23.80
C THR A 299 6.19 -3.18 24.80
N ALA A 300 5.36 -4.14 24.34
CA ALA A 300 4.55 -4.99 25.21
C ALA A 300 5.41 -5.89 26.12
N CYS A 301 6.47 -6.49 25.58
CA CYS A 301 7.42 -7.29 26.36
C CYS A 301 8.20 -6.45 27.39
N ILE A 302 8.68 -5.27 27.01
CA ILE A 302 9.36 -4.33 27.92
C ILE A 302 8.44 -3.95 29.08
N ASN A 303 7.17 -3.66 28.76
CA ASN A 303 6.17 -3.38 29.79
C ASN A 303 6.02 -4.54 30.76
N PHE A 304 5.87 -5.77 30.27
CA PHE A 304 5.82 -6.96 31.11
C PHE A 304 7.08 -7.12 31.99
N ILE A 305 8.27 -6.98 31.38
CA ILE A 305 9.55 -7.09 32.13
C ILE A 305 9.61 -6.07 33.26
N ASN A 306 9.24 -4.82 33.01
CA ASN A 306 9.22 -3.76 34.01
C ASN A 306 8.30 -4.10 35.19
N LEU A 307 7.09 -4.60 34.90
CA LEU A 307 6.12 -4.99 35.92
C LEU A 307 6.54 -6.25 36.65
N ALA A 308 7.02 -7.28 35.96
CA ALA A 308 7.47 -8.54 36.55
C ALA A 308 8.68 -8.33 37.48
N THR A 309 9.64 -7.48 37.05
CA THR A 309 10.82 -7.12 37.84
C THR A 309 10.44 -6.31 39.08
N ALA A 310 9.46 -5.41 38.93
CA ALA A 310 8.95 -4.68 40.10
C ALA A 310 8.36 -5.62 41.14
N GLN A 311 7.53 -6.58 40.70
CA GLN A 311 6.89 -7.56 41.58
C GLN A 311 7.88 -8.57 42.20
N ALA A 312 9.02 -8.82 41.51
CA ALA A 312 10.06 -9.73 41.96
C ALA A 312 10.57 -9.44 43.40
N ILE A 313 10.60 -8.16 43.77
CA ILE A 313 10.99 -7.74 45.12
C ILE A 313 10.02 -8.28 46.18
N GLY A 314 8.71 -8.21 45.93
CA GLY A 314 7.69 -8.76 46.84
C GLY A 314 7.74 -10.29 46.99
N ARG A 315 8.30 -11.00 45.98
CA ARG A 315 8.44 -12.45 45.96
C ARG A 315 9.81 -12.94 46.48
N SER A 316 10.74 -12.02 46.82
CA SER A 316 12.11 -12.35 47.23
C SER A 316 12.13 -13.25 48.47
N LYS A 317 11.24 -13.01 49.45
CA LYS A 317 11.12 -13.81 50.69
C LYS A 317 10.64 -15.24 50.35
N GLU A 318 9.67 -15.43 49.50
CA GLU A 318 9.19 -16.75 49.04
C GLU A 318 10.28 -17.54 48.33
N VAL A 319 11.02 -16.90 47.42
CA VAL A 319 12.15 -17.50 46.70
C VAL A 319 13.30 -17.84 47.66
N GLY A 320 13.56 -16.95 48.66
CA GLY A 320 14.55 -17.17 49.69
C GLY A 320 14.25 -18.43 50.53
N ILE A 321 13.01 -18.56 51.01
CA ILE A 321 12.55 -19.74 51.76
C ILE A 321 12.71 -21.02 50.95
N ARG A 322 12.28 -21.02 49.68
CA ARG A 322 12.40 -22.19 48.80
C ARG A 322 13.84 -22.62 48.59
N LYS A 323 14.78 -21.67 48.43
CA LYS A 323 16.22 -21.97 48.31
C LYS A 323 16.80 -22.56 49.59
N VAL A 324 16.35 -22.08 50.76
CA VAL A 324 16.80 -22.64 52.08
C VAL A 324 16.29 -24.08 52.24
N ILE A 325 15.09 -24.40 51.75
CA ILE A 325 14.51 -25.76 51.82
C ILE A 325 15.12 -26.69 50.72
N GLY A 326 16.08 -26.20 49.89
CA GLY A 326 16.80 -27.02 48.90
C GLY A 326 16.35 -26.87 47.44
N GLY A 327 15.52 -25.90 47.13
CA GLY A 327 15.07 -25.65 45.76
C GLY A 327 16.20 -25.20 44.83
N ASN A 328 16.35 -25.90 43.70
CA ASN A 328 17.39 -25.65 42.70
C ASN A 328 17.09 -24.44 41.83
N ARG A 329 18.14 -23.74 41.35
CA ARG A 329 18.00 -22.58 40.44
C ARG A 329 17.22 -22.92 39.15
N ARG A 330 17.43 -24.14 38.59
CA ARG A 330 16.74 -24.61 37.41
C ARG A 330 15.22 -24.77 37.63
N GLU A 331 14.80 -25.23 38.78
CA GLU A 331 13.37 -25.40 39.14
C GLU A 331 12.67 -24.04 39.24
N LEU A 332 13.34 -23.05 39.83
CA LEU A 332 12.82 -21.67 39.88
C LEU A 332 12.70 -21.06 38.48
N LEU A 333 13.72 -21.24 37.63
CA LEU A 333 13.68 -20.77 36.22
C LEU A 333 12.51 -21.41 35.47
N THR A 334 12.36 -22.75 35.52
CA THR A 334 11.27 -23.44 34.83
C THR A 334 9.90 -23.01 35.36
N GLN A 335 9.74 -22.74 36.64
CA GLN A 335 8.50 -22.25 37.21
C GLN A 335 8.16 -20.85 36.68
N PHE A 336 9.10 -19.91 36.63
CA PHE A 336 8.87 -18.56 36.10
C PHE A 336 8.57 -18.58 34.62
N PHE A 337 9.27 -19.40 33.82
CA PHE A 337 8.95 -19.60 32.41
C PHE A 337 7.54 -20.17 32.20
N THR A 338 7.15 -21.18 33.01
CA THR A 338 5.78 -21.71 32.92
C THR A 338 4.75 -20.64 33.25
N GLU A 339 4.98 -19.77 34.24
CA GLU A 339 4.08 -18.65 34.57
C GLU A 339 3.97 -17.65 33.41
N THR A 340 5.11 -17.27 32.80
CA THR A 340 5.13 -16.31 31.69
C THR A 340 4.48 -16.87 30.45
N ILE A 341 4.78 -18.12 30.09
CA ILE A 341 4.16 -18.79 28.92
C ILE A 341 2.65 -18.92 29.15
N THR A 342 2.19 -19.25 30.37
CA THR A 342 0.76 -19.33 30.68
C THR A 342 0.09 -17.95 30.53
N LEU A 343 0.72 -16.88 31.00
CA LEU A 343 0.24 -15.51 30.80
C LEU A 343 0.17 -15.14 29.31
N SER A 344 1.23 -15.46 28.55
CA SER A 344 1.29 -15.20 27.11
C SER A 344 0.21 -15.98 26.35
N PHE A 345 -0.11 -17.19 26.80
CA PHE A 345 -1.19 -17.98 26.21
C PHE A 345 -2.57 -17.34 26.43
N PHE A 346 -2.87 -16.88 27.65
CA PHE A 346 -4.11 -16.14 27.91
C PHE A 346 -4.16 -14.81 27.15
N ALA A 347 -3.02 -14.13 27.02
CA ALA A 347 -2.91 -12.94 26.21
C ALA A 347 -3.17 -13.23 24.73
N LEU A 348 -2.71 -14.37 24.19
CA LEU A 348 -3.00 -14.80 22.83
C LEU A 348 -4.50 -15.04 22.62
N LEU A 349 -5.19 -15.73 23.56
CA LEU A 349 -6.63 -15.95 23.42
C LEU A 349 -7.39 -14.62 23.32
N LEU A 350 -7.05 -13.65 24.15
CA LEU A 350 -7.64 -12.32 24.08
C LEU A 350 -7.21 -11.57 22.80
N ALA A 351 -5.96 -11.73 22.36
CA ALA A 351 -5.45 -11.18 21.10
C ALA A 351 -6.24 -11.69 19.88
N CYS A 352 -6.60 -12.99 19.87
CA CYS A 352 -7.45 -13.55 18.80
C CYS A 352 -8.83 -12.87 18.75
N VAL A 353 -9.46 -12.63 19.92
CA VAL A 353 -10.74 -11.91 19.99
C VAL A 353 -10.60 -10.47 19.48
N ILE A 354 -9.53 -9.77 19.86
CA ILE A 354 -9.27 -8.40 19.40
C ILE A 354 -9.01 -8.40 17.89
N THR A 355 -8.26 -9.37 17.36
CA THR A 355 -7.97 -9.52 15.93
C THR A 355 -9.25 -9.71 15.13
N GLU A 356 -10.13 -10.65 15.55
CA GLU A 356 -11.41 -10.90 14.87
C GLU A 356 -12.31 -9.66 14.87
N ALA A 357 -12.37 -8.94 16.00
CA ALA A 357 -13.16 -7.72 16.10
C ALA A 357 -12.62 -6.55 15.26
N ALA A 358 -11.29 -6.46 15.06
CA ALA A 358 -10.65 -5.38 14.30
C ALA A 358 -10.60 -5.67 12.78
N LEU A 359 -10.66 -6.94 12.38
CA LEU A 359 -10.46 -7.38 11.00
C LEU A 359 -11.45 -6.75 10.00
N PRO A 360 -12.78 -6.62 10.29
CA PRO A 360 -13.71 -5.98 9.35
C PRO A 360 -13.34 -4.53 9.02
N ALA A 361 -12.85 -3.78 10.01
CA ALA A 361 -12.41 -2.40 9.81
C ALA A 361 -11.15 -2.32 8.92
N LEU A 362 -10.24 -3.28 9.05
CA LEU A 362 -9.04 -3.39 8.20
C LEU A 362 -9.40 -3.85 6.78
N SER A 363 -10.26 -4.85 6.63
CA SER A 363 -10.73 -5.32 5.31
C SER A 363 -11.40 -4.20 4.53
N GLY A 364 -12.23 -3.36 5.19
CA GLY A 364 -12.82 -2.18 4.58
C GLY A 364 -11.81 -1.08 4.19
N LEU A 365 -10.68 -1.01 4.90
CA LEU A 365 -9.62 -0.04 4.60
C LEU A 365 -8.80 -0.44 3.36
N PHE A 366 -8.59 -1.72 3.14
CA PHE A 366 -7.78 -2.25 2.02
C PHE A 366 -8.62 -2.70 0.83
N GLU A 367 -9.94 -2.67 0.93
CA GLU A 367 -10.86 -3.28 -0.04
C GLU A 367 -10.55 -4.76 -0.35
N ASP A 368 -9.85 -5.43 0.58
CA ASP A 368 -9.39 -6.81 0.47
C ASP A 368 -10.18 -7.72 1.41
N GLN A 369 -10.42 -8.96 0.98
CA GLN A 369 -11.08 -9.97 1.82
C GLN A 369 -10.08 -10.63 2.77
N LEU A 370 -9.61 -9.88 3.76
CA LEU A 370 -8.77 -10.42 4.81
C LEU A 370 -9.61 -11.32 5.75
N SER A 371 -9.13 -12.51 6.04
CA SER A 371 -9.83 -13.45 6.93
C SER A 371 -8.93 -13.97 8.05
N PHE A 372 -9.48 -14.05 9.25
CA PHE A 372 -8.84 -14.74 10.38
C PHE A 372 -9.38 -16.16 10.48
N SER A 373 -8.71 -17.09 9.83
CA SER A 373 -9.14 -18.50 9.77
C SER A 373 -7.98 -19.43 10.15
N PRO A 374 -7.61 -19.51 11.45
CA PRO A 374 -6.47 -20.34 11.88
C PRO A 374 -6.58 -21.78 11.46
N VAL A 375 -7.79 -22.38 11.49
CA VAL A 375 -7.99 -23.79 11.13
C VAL A 375 -7.63 -24.05 9.66
N ASN A 376 -7.92 -23.11 8.78
CA ASN A 376 -7.64 -23.25 7.33
C ASN A 376 -6.23 -22.77 6.95
N GLN A 377 -5.52 -22.12 7.87
CA GLN A 377 -4.21 -21.51 7.64
C GLN A 377 -3.17 -22.04 8.66
N PRO A 378 -2.55 -23.22 8.44
CA PRO A 378 -1.59 -23.81 9.39
C PRO A 378 -0.41 -22.90 9.72
N ALA A 379 0.04 -22.07 8.75
CA ALA A 379 1.10 -21.10 8.95
C ALA A 379 0.74 -20.04 10.00
N LEU A 380 -0.53 -19.62 10.06
CA LEU A 380 -1.02 -18.68 11.07
C LEU A 380 -0.98 -19.31 12.48
N ILE A 381 -1.36 -20.60 12.63
CA ILE A 381 -1.21 -21.33 13.89
C ILE A 381 0.27 -21.38 14.28
N GLY A 382 1.15 -21.74 13.35
CA GLY A 382 2.60 -21.77 13.56
C GLY A 382 3.13 -20.43 14.05
N PHE A 383 2.72 -19.33 13.42
CA PHE A 383 3.07 -17.97 13.81
C PHE A 383 2.55 -17.64 15.24
N MET A 384 1.29 -17.95 15.54
CA MET A 384 0.72 -17.68 16.88
C MET A 384 1.45 -18.47 18.00
N LEU A 385 1.81 -19.73 17.74
CA LEU A 385 2.61 -20.53 18.68
C LEU A 385 4.02 -19.94 18.86
N LEU A 386 4.67 -19.55 17.75
CA LEU A 386 5.96 -18.89 17.78
C LEU A 386 5.89 -17.58 18.58
N LEU A 387 4.81 -16.81 18.41
CA LEU A 387 4.57 -15.55 19.12
C LEU A 387 4.46 -15.77 20.64
N VAL A 388 3.72 -16.78 21.10
CA VAL A 388 3.63 -17.14 22.52
C VAL A 388 4.99 -17.54 23.08
N LEU A 389 5.74 -18.37 22.36
CA LEU A 389 7.08 -18.80 22.78
C LEU A 389 8.05 -17.63 22.83
N PHE A 390 8.05 -16.79 21.80
CA PHE A 390 8.93 -15.62 21.71
C PHE A 390 8.64 -14.63 22.84
N VAL A 391 7.37 -14.29 23.07
CA VAL A 391 6.93 -13.41 24.16
C VAL A 391 7.26 -14.04 25.52
N GLY A 392 6.93 -15.33 25.71
CA GLY A 392 7.18 -16.07 26.95
C GLY A 392 8.66 -16.11 27.32
N LEU A 393 9.53 -16.30 26.32
CA LEU A 393 10.98 -16.30 26.52
C LEU A 393 11.51 -14.90 26.79
N LEU A 394 11.22 -13.94 25.89
CA LEU A 394 11.74 -12.57 25.96
C LEU A 394 11.31 -11.87 27.27
N ALA A 395 10.03 -11.99 27.60
CA ALA A 395 9.47 -11.42 28.82
C ALA A 395 9.88 -12.19 30.11
N GLY A 396 10.11 -13.51 29.99
CA GLY A 396 10.40 -14.38 31.13
C GLY A 396 11.89 -14.45 31.52
N VAL A 397 12.83 -14.35 30.55
CA VAL A 397 14.28 -14.55 30.81
C VAL A 397 14.81 -13.64 31.92
N TYR A 398 14.58 -12.34 31.77
CA TYR A 398 15.18 -11.37 32.68
C TYR A 398 14.62 -11.47 34.14
N PRO A 399 13.29 -11.48 34.37
CA PRO A 399 12.74 -11.68 35.71
C PRO A 399 13.18 -12.99 36.33
N ALA A 400 13.22 -14.08 35.54
CA ALA A 400 13.63 -15.39 36.01
C ALA A 400 15.10 -15.42 36.48
N VAL A 401 16.00 -14.80 35.69
CA VAL A 401 17.44 -14.71 36.07
C VAL A 401 17.63 -13.85 37.31
N VAL A 402 16.97 -12.69 37.40
CA VAL A 402 17.06 -11.80 38.57
C VAL A 402 16.55 -12.50 39.84
N LEU A 403 15.36 -13.10 39.79
CA LEU A 403 14.75 -13.78 40.91
C LEU A 403 15.57 -15.01 41.38
N SER A 404 16.04 -15.79 40.40
CA SER A 404 16.87 -16.98 40.74
C SER A 404 18.25 -16.61 41.28
N GLY A 405 18.71 -15.36 41.10
CA GLY A 405 19.99 -14.86 41.60
C GLY A 405 19.95 -14.31 43.03
N PHE A 406 18.78 -14.12 43.66
CA PHE A 406 18.71 -13.54 45.01
C PHE A 406 19.41 -14.41 46.06
N ASN A 407 20.21 -13.74 46.96
CA ASN A 407 20.82 -14.37 48.09
C ASN A 407 19.79 -14.66 49.21
N PRO A 408 19.62 -15.91 49.68
CA PRO A 408 18.60 -16.28 50.65
C PRO A 408 18.69 -15.51 51.96
N VAL A 409 19.90 -15.25 52.43
CA VAL A 409 20.15 -14.55 53.71
C VAL A 409 19.66 -13.10 53.66
N LEU A 410 19.92 -12.41 52.57
CA LEU A 410 19.46 -11.03 52.37
C LEU A 410 17.95 -10.95 52.14
N ALA A 411 17.38 -11.97 51.48
CA ALA A 411 15.96 -12.07 51.22
C ALA A 411 15.14 -12.27 52.51
N LEU A 412 15.65 -13.08 53.46
CA LEU A 412 15.00 -13.31 54.76
C LEU A 412 15.08 -12.09 55.68
N LYS A 413 16.18 -11.30 55.60
CA LYS A 413 16.38 -10.09 56.43
C LYS A 413 15.66 -8.84 55.91
N ASN A 414 14.77 -8.94 54.93
CA ASN A 414 14.10 -7.81 54.24
C ASN A 414 15.06 -6.70 53.75
N LYS A 415 16.36 -7.00 53.57
CA LYS A 415 17.41 -6.07 53.13
C LYS A 415 17.78 -6.23 51.64
N VAL A 416 16.88 -6.78 50.83
CA VAL A 416 17.13 -6.89 49.39
C VAL A 416 16.97 -5.52 48.73
N ASN A 417 18.08 -4.81 48.56
CA ASN A 417 18.13 -3.57 47.83
C ASN A 417 18.45 -3.88 46.36
N VAL A 418 17.48 -3.63 45.43
CA VAL A 418 17.64 -3.80 44.00
C VAL A 418 18.72 -2.85 43.42
N GLY A 419 19.05 -1.78 44.12
CA GLY A 419 20.12 -0.85 43.74
C GLY A 419 21.51 -1.49 43.60
N ASN A 420 21.85 -2.50 44.43
CA ASN A 420 23.14 -3.17 44.37
C ASN A 420 23.20 -4.39 43.43
N SER A 421 22.06 -4.81 42.84
CA SER A 421 21.93 -6.01 41.99
C SER A 421 21.81 -5.72 40.49
N GLY A 422 22.09 -4.50 40.02
CA GLY A 422 21.99 -4.13 38.60
C GLY A 422 20.56 -3.97 38.07
N GLY A 423 19.52 -4.46 38.76
CA GLY A 423 18.12 -4.46 38.30
C GLY A 423 17.47 -3.08 38.18
N GLY A 424 17.94 -2.10 39.00
CA GLY A 424 17.41 -0.72 38.91
C GLY A 424 17.90 0.05 37.67
N SER A 425 19.11 -0.25 37.21
CA SER A 425 19.71 0.38 36.01
C SER A 425 19.04 -0.10 34.72
N LEU A 426 18.87 -1.44 34.58
CA LEU A 426 18.24 -2.01 33.39
C LEU A 426 16.79 -1.55 33.21
N ARG A 427 16.02 -1.46 34.31
CA ARG A 427 14.64 -0.95 34.23
C ARG A 427 14.58 0.50 33.72
N LYS A 428 15.52 1.38 34.13
CA LYS A 428 15.62 2.74 33.57
C LYS A 428 15.90 2.72 32.07
N VAL A 429 16.83 1.87 31.62
CA VAL A 429 17.15 1.69 30.21
C VAL A 429 15.93 1.19 29.43
N LEU A 430 15.21 0.18 29.93
CA LEU A 430 14.00 -0.33 29.28
C LEU A 430 12.90 0.74 29.16
N VAL A 431 12.71 1.57 30.19
CA VAL A 431 11.78 2.70 30.11
C VAL A 431 12.22 3.71 29.06
N VAL A 432 13.51 4.06 29.00
CA VAL A 432 14.04 4.97 27.95
C VAL A 432 13.81 4.39 26.58
N VAL A 433 14.13 3.10 26.34
CA VAL A 433 13.90 2.44 25.04
C VAL A 433 12.41 2.44 24.67
N GLN A 434 11.53 2.10 25.61
CA GLN A 434 10.06 2.10 25.40
C GLN A 434 9.55 3.49 24.99
N PHE A 435 9.95 4.55 25.69
CA PHE A 435 9.55 5.91 25.36
C PHE A 435 10.23 6.39 24.08
N ALA A 436 11.47 5.99 23.79
CA ALA A 436 12.10 6.31 22.52
C ALA A 436 11.31 5.72 21.32
N ILE A 437 10.92 4.44 21.40
CA ILE A 437 10.05 3.82 20.39
C ILE A 437 8.74 4.60 20.23
N THR A 438 8.11 4.94 21.34
CA THR A 438 6.83 5.69 21.34
C THR A 438 6.99 7.07 20.66
N VAL A 439 8.05 7.81 20.98
CA VAL A 439 8.34 9.13 20.39
C VAL A 439 8.66 9.03 18.91
N VAL A 440 9.46 8.02 18.48
CA VAL A 440 9.76 7.76 17.06
C VAL A 440 8.47 7.57 16.26
N LEU A 441 7.55 6.75 16.78
CA LEU A 441 6.31 6.46 16.07
C LEU A 441 5.34 7.64 16.07
N ILE A 442 5.22 8.38 17.17
CA ILE A 442 4.38 9.59 17.23
C ILE A 442 4.92 10.65 16.26
N ALA A 443 6.20 10.98 16.35
CA ALA A 443 6.81 12.01 15.51
C ALA A 443 6.79 11.59 14.03
N GLY A 444 7.13 10.33 13.73
CA GLY A 444 7.03 9.77 12.38
C GLY A 444 5.62 9.86 11.81
N THR A 445 4.61 9.46 12.57
CA THR A 445 3.20 9.58 12.17
C THR A 445 2.81 11.03 11.89
N LEU A 446 3.18 11.97 12.77
CA LEU A 446 2.87 13.40 12.57
C LEU A 446 3.50 13.96 11.30
N ILE A 447 4.75 13.60 10.99
CA ILE A 447 5.44 14.05 9.78
C ILE A 447 4.78 13.46 8.51
N ILE A 448 4.44 12.17 8.53
CA ILE A 448 3.74 11.52 7.41
C ILE A 448 2.38 12.19 7.18
N LEU A 449 1.62 12.51 8.24
CA LEU A 449 0.35 13.21 8.11
C LEU A 449 0.52 14.65 7.59
N GLN A 450 1.59 15.35 7.98
CA GLN A 450 1.90 16.66 7.42
C GLN A 450 2.25 16.59 5.93
N GLN A 451 3.03 15.58 5.51
CA GLN A 451 3.32 15.34 4.10
C GLN A 451 2.03 15.05 3.30
N MET A 452 1.15 14.20 3.84
CA MET A 452 -0.15 13.92 3.23
C MET A 452 -1.02 15.18 3.08
N LYS A 453 -1.07 16.00 4.12
CA LYS A 453 -1.79 17.28 4.10
C LYS A 453 -1.19 18.22 3.04
N TYR A 454 0.13 18.35 3.00
CA TYR A 454 0.85 19.16 2.02
C TYR A 454 0.53 18.73 0.58
N MET A 455 0.57 17.42 0.30
CA MET A 455 0.25 16.88 -1.02
C MET A 455 -1.19 17.14 -1.45
N ARG A 456 -2.13 17.12 -0.51
CA ARG A 456 -3.55 17.39 -0.77
C ARG A 456 -3.84 18.88 -1.00
N GLU A 457 -3.12 19.77 -0.32
CA GLU A 457 -3.36 21.22 -0.35
C GLU A 457 -2.51 21.95 -1.41
N LYS A 458 -1.49 21.28 -1.98
CA LYS A 458 -0.62 21.87 -3.00
C LYS A 458 -1.42 22.16 -4.27
N PRO A 459 -1.33 23.40 -4.80
CA PRO A 459 -1.96 23.73 -6.08
C PRO A 459 -1.44 22.85 -7.20
N LEU A 460 -2.34 22.21 -7.93
CA LEU A 460 -2.02 21.29 -9.03
C LEU A 460 -1.63 22.01 -10.32
N GLY A 461 -1.87 23.33 -10.41
CA GLY A 461 -1.69 24.12 -11.63
C GLY A 461 -2.89 24.09 -12.58
N PHE A 462 -3.98 23.42 -12.18
CA PHE A 462 -5.25 23.35 -12.90
C PHE A 462 -6.42 23.20 -11.91
N ASN A 463 -7.65 23.34 -12.39
CA ASN A 463 -8.86 23.15 -11.62
C ASN A 463 -9.33 21.69 -11.78
N SER A 464 -9.50 20.97 -10.67
CA SER A 464 -10.05 19.60 -10.67
C SER A 464 -11.48 19.53 -10.14
N SER A 465 -11.97 20.57 -9.45
CA SER A 465 -13.23 20.54 -8.74
C SER A 465 -14.43 20.55 -9.68
N ALA A 466 -15.39 19.64 -9.40
CA ALA A 466 -16.64 19.49 -10.14
C ALA A 466 -16.47 19.30 -11.64
N ILE A 467 -15.44 18.56 -12.04
CA ILE A 467 -15.23 18.13 -13.42
C ILE A 467 -15.53 16.63 -13.51
N ALA A 468 -16.61 16.28 -14.21
CA ALA A 468 -16.91 14.90 -14.56
C ALA A 468 -16.21 14.52 -15.86
N MET A 469 -15.56 13.36 -15.86
CA MET A 469 -14.92 12.74 -17.00
C MET A 469 -15.80 11.59 -17.47
N ALA A 470 -16.49 11.72 -18.57
CA ALA A 470 -17.33 10.69 -19.16
C ALA A 470 -16.60 10.02 -20.32
N TYR A 471 -16.49 8.68 -20.26
CA TYR A 471 -15.85 7.91 -21.32
C TYR A 471 -16.64 7.99 -22.64
N LEU A 472 -15.94 8.12 -23.77
CA LEU A 472 -16.50 8.17 -25.10
C LEU A 472 -16.03 6.95 -25.92
N PRO A 473 -16.95 6.24 -26.61
CA PRO A 473 -16.58 5.16 -27.51
C PRO A 473 -15.72 5.66 -28.68
N ASN A 474 -14.68 4.92 -29.04
CA ASN A 474 -13.66 5.34 -30.01
C ASN A 474 -13.78 4.71 -31.39
N ASP A 475 -14.92 4.09 -31.72
CA ASP A 475 -15.21 3.65 -33.08
C ASP A 475 -15.55 4.83 -34.01
N SER A 476 -15.36 4.65 -35.32
CA SER A 476 -15.52 5.73 -36.32
C SER A 476 -16.89 6.39 -36.31
N LEU A 477 -17.96 5.63 -36.03
CA LEU A 477 -19.33 6.16 -35.98
C LEU A 477 -19.55 6.99 -34.71
N SER A 478 -18.99 6.54 -33.59
CA SER A 478 -19.06 7.25 -32.31
C SER A 478 -18.27 8.55 -32.34
N VAL A 479 -17.06 8.54 -32.88
CA VAL A 479 -16.22 9.74 -33.03
C VAL A 479 -16.90 10.84 -33.84
N SER A 480 -17.73 10.48 -34.84
CA SER A 480 -18.48 11.47 -35.63
C SER A 480 -19.49 12.28 -34.80
N LYS A 481 -19.97 11.74 -33.69
CA LYS A 481 -20.98 12.34 -32.79
C LYS A 481 -20.40 13.22 -31.70
N PHE A 482 -19.07 13.24 -31.46
CA PHE A 482 -18.41 13.93 -30.36
C PHE A 482 -18.78 15.40 -30.24
N GLU A 483 -18.74 16.13 -31.33
CA GLU A 483 -19.10 17.57 -31.36
C GLU A 483 -20.57 17.81 -31.00
N ILE A 484 -21.47 16.93 -31.44
CA ILE A 484 -22.90 17.05 -31.19
C ILE A 484 -23.18 16.83 -29.71
N ILE A 485 -22.59 15.81 -29.11
CA ILE A 485 -22.73 15.53 -27.67
C ILE A 485 -22.12 16.67 -26.83
N LYS A 486 -20.91 17.14 -27.18
CA LYS A 486 -20.27 18.30 -26.54
C LYS A 486 -21.23 19.50 -26.53
N ALA A 487 -21.80 19.85 -27.70
CA ALA A 487 -22.71 20.98 -27.82
C ALA A 487 -24.00 20.80 -27.01
N ARG A 488 -24.58 19.60 -26.98
CA ARG A 488 -25.80 19.29 -26.21
C ARG A 488 -25.55 19.36 -24.71
N VAL A 489 -24.44 18.83 -24.23
CA VAL A 489 -24.08 18.89 -22.81
C VAL A 489 -23.72 20.32 -22.40
N ALA A 490 -23.02 21.08 -23.24
CA ALA A 490 -22.70 22.49 -22.97
C ALA A 490 -23.93 23.39 -22.87
N ALA A 491 -25.05 23.02 -23.48
CA ALA A 491 -26.30 23.77 -23.43
C ALA A 491 -27.10 23.55 -22.13
N LEU A 492 -26.70 22.63 -21.25
CA LEU A 492 -27.39 22.38 -19.99
C LEU A 492 -27.13 23.53 -19.00
N PRO A 493 -28.21 24.09 -18.37
CA PRO A 493 -28.06 25.09 -17.33
C PRO A 493 -27.27 24.54 -16.15
N GLY A 494 -26.19 25.23 -15.76
CA GLY A 494 -25.28 24.80 -14.69
C GLY A 494 -23.99 24.13 -15.18
N VAL A 495 -23.85 23.84 -16.48
CA VAL A 495 -22.60 23.45 -17.11
C VAL A 495 -21.84 24.72 -17.51
N SER A 496 -20.60 24.86 -17.01
CA SER A 496 -19.79 26.06 -17.24
C SER A 496 -18.77 25.92 -18.38
N ALA A 497 -18.31 24.71 -18.66
CA ALA A 497 -17.42 24.38 -19.77
C ALA A 497 -17.46 22.88 -20.08
N VAL A 498 -17.22 22.54 -21.35
CA VAL A 498 -17.13 21.16 -21.82
C VAL A 498 -15.96 21.03 -22.78
N SER A 499 -15.15 19.99 -22.62
CA SER A 499 -14.02 19.72 -23.51
C SER A 499 -13.96 18.26 -23.89
N LEU A 500 -13.56 17.99 -25.11
CA LEU A 500 -13.15 16.67 -25.59
C LEU A 500 -11.67 16.49 -25.33
N CYS A 501 -11.25 15.37 -24.75
CA CYS A 501 -9.84 15.10 -24.47
C CYS A 501 -9.51 13.61 -24.52
N SER A 502 -8.21 13.31 -24.58
CA SER A 502 -7.75 11.94 -24.37
C SER A 502 -7.77 11.58 -22.90
N PHE A 503 -7.32 12.50 -22.05
CA PHE A 503 -7.24 12.38 -20.58
C PHE A 503 -7.27 13.79 -19.97
N GLY A 504 -7.67 13.90 -18.70
CA GLY A 504 -7.52 15.11 -17.92
C GLY A 504 -6.04 15.53 -17.76
N PRO A 505 -5.77 16.73 -17.21
CA PRO A 505 -4.39 17.21 -16.96
C PRO A 505 -3.57 16.23 -16.12
N SER A 506 -4.16 15.69 -15.05
CA SER A 506 -3.58 14.61 -14.26
C SER A 506 -4.33 13.31 -14.54
N SER A 507 -3.60 12.27 -14.95
CA SER A 507 -4.16 10.96 -15.28
C SER A 507 -3.14 9.85 -15.04
N SER A 508 -3.60 8.68 -14.57
CA SER A 508 -2.79 7.45 -14.50
C SER A 508 -2.40 6.96 -15.90
N ASP A 509 -3.30 7.17 -16.85
CA ASP A 509 -3.05 6.86 -18.25
C ASP A 509 -2.27 8.01 -18.89
N ASN A 510 -0.99 7.77 -19.16
CA ASN A 510 -0.12 8.72 -19.85
C ASN A 510 0.42 8.09 -21.12
N LYS A 511 0.43 8.88 -22.17
CA LYS A 511 1.08 8.51 -23.44
C LYS A 511 2.39 9.28 -23.54
N THR A 512 3.49 8.56 -23.66
CA THR A 512 4.80 9.14 -23.97
C THR A 512 5.12 8.96 -25.44
N SER A 513 5.94 9.83 -25.98
CA SER A 513 6.39 9.76 -27.37
C SER A 513 7.83 10.27 -27.47
N ASN A 514 8.59 9.61 -28.33
CA ASN A 514 9.84 10.19 -28.83
C ASN A 514 9.50 11.39 -29.71
N PHE A 515 10.40 12.33 -29.78
CA PHE A 515 10.27 13.54 -30.60
C PHE A 515 11.65 14.08 -30.96
N SER A 516 11.70 14.87 -32.03
CA SER A 516 12.91 15.60 -32.37
C SER A 516 12.69 17.12 -32.45
N TYR A 517 13.72 17.86 -32.06
CA TYR A 517 13.73 19.33 -32.05
C TYR A 517 14.99 19.84 -32.70
N ASN A 518 14.84 20.66 -33.76
CA ASN A 518 15.94 21.24 -34.52
C ASN A 518 16.97 20.20 -35.06
N SER A 519 16.58 18.92 -35.11
CA SER A 519 17.42 17.80 -35.55
C SER A 519 16.56 16.75 -36.23
N SER A 520 17.18 15.84 -36.98
CA SER A 520 16.54 14.61 -37.50
C SER A 520 16.59 13.46 -36.48
N ARG A 521 17.40 13.60 -35.42
CA ARG A 521 17.50 12.59 -34.35
C ARG A 521 16.47 12.89 -33.24
N ASP A 522 15.97 11.85 -32.63
CA ASP A 522 15.15 11.97 -31.44
C ASP A 522 15.94 12.57 -30.28
N MET A 523 15.24 13.32 -29.43
CA MET A 523 15.81 13.80 -28.17
C MET A 523 16.05 12.62 -27.23
N ASP A 524 17.00 12.78 -26.33
CA ASP A 524 17.38 11.79 -25.34
C ASP A 524 16.45 11.75 -24.10
N PHE A 525 15.22 12.22 -24.26
CA PHE A 525 14.12 12.12 -23.32
C PHE A 525 12.78 12.12 -24.03
N MET A 526 11.75 11.53 -23.42
CA MET A 526 10.41 11.51 -24.00
C MET A 526 9.53 12.67 -23.52
N VAL A 527 8.50 12.99 -24.30
CA VAL A 527 7.43 13.91 -23.90
C VAL A 527 6.14 13.17 -23.58
N ASN A 528 5.44 13.63 -22.56
CA ASN A 528 4.06 13.22 -22.32
C ASN A 528 3.14 13.94 -23.30
N THR A 529 2.29 13.17 -23.98
CA THR A 529 1.38 13.71 -25.00
C THR A 529 -0.06 13.66 -24.48
N LYS A 530 -0.76 14.80 -24.55
CA LYS A 530 -2.18 14.92 -24.21
C LYS A 530 -2.95 15.54 -25.36
N ALA A 531 -4.00 14.86 -25.81
CA ALA A 531 -4.91 15.45 -26.78
C ALA A 531 -6.05 16.19 -26.06
N GLY A 532 -6.37 17.39 -26.53
CA GLY A 532 -7.48 18.19 -26.05
C GLY A 532 -7.98 19.12 -27.16
N ASP A 533 -9.26 19.46 -27.10
CA ASP A 533 -9.86 20.41 -28.02
C ASP A 533 -9.56 21.88 -27.62
N GLU A 534 -10.14 22.84 -28.32
CA GLU A 534 -9.95 24.28 -28.07
C GLU A 534 -10.44 24.73 -26.69
N ASP A 535 -11.41 24.00 -26.08
CA ASP A 535 -11.97 24.32 -24.76
C ASP A 535 -11.22 23.66 -23.61
N TYR A 536 -10.20 22.83 -23.87
CA TYR A 536 -9.43 22.11 -22.86
C TYR A 536 -8.84 23.06 -21.78
N PHE A 537 -8.20 24.13 -22.22
CA PHE A 537 -7.59 25.11 -21.33
C PHE A 537 -8.61 25.82 -20.44
N LYS A 538 -9.76 26.17 -21.02
CA LYS A 538 -10.87 26.81 -20.27
C LYS A 538 -11.51 25.86 -19.25
N THR A 539 -11.74 24.60 -19.66
CA THR A 539 -12.39 23.60 -18.83
C THR A 539 -11.54 23.28 -17.61
N PHE A 540 -10.24 23.09 -17.78
CA PHE A 540 -9.32 22.75 -16.69
C PHE A 540 -8.64 23.98 -16.06
N GLY A 541 -8.85 25.20 -16.56
CA GLY A 541 -8.27 26.41 -15.99
C GLY A 541 -6.75 26.48 -16.15
N LEU A 542 -6.21 25.97 -17.26
CA LEU A 542 -4.78 26.06 -17.56
C LEU A 542 -4.38 27.45 -18.01
N SER A 543 -3.27 27.99 -17.47
CA SER A 543 -2.79 29.34 -17.76
C SER A 543 -1.76 29.34 -18.91
N VAL A 544 -2.06 30.03 -20.01
CA VAL A 544 -1.13 30.27 -21.11
C VAL A 544 -0.20 31.42 -20.74
N LEU A 545 1.11 31.23 -20.87
CA LEU A 545 2.15 32.22 -20.56
C LEU A 545 2.52 33.06 -21.79
N ALA A 546 2.58 32.43 -22.96
CA ALA A 546 2.85 33.09 -24.23
C ALA A 546 2.12 32.39 -25.36
N GLY A 547 1.80 33.13 -26.42
CA GLY A 547 1.08 32.62 -27.58
C GLY A 547 -0.41 32.44 -27.31
N ARG A 548 -0.98 31.33 -27.72
CA ARG A 548 -2.42 31.00 -27.60
C ARG A 548 -2.66 29.54 -27.25
N SER A 549 -3.90 29.23 -26.87
CA SER A 549 -4.38 27.84 -26.74
C SER A 549 -4.55 27.17 -28.11
N LEU A 550 -4.87 25.87 -28.09
CA LEU A 550 -5.12 25.07 -29.29
C LEU A 550 -6.33 25.58 -30.08
N SER A 551 -6.22 25.55 -31.39
CA SER A 551 -7.35 25.79 -32.29
C SER A 551 -8.06 24.49 -32.63
N LYS A 552 -9.29 24.63 -33.20
CA LYS A 552 -10.05 23.47 -33.63
C LYS A 552 -9.34 22.77 -34.78
N SER A 553 -9.12 21.48 -34.67
CA SER A 553 -8.47 20.66 -35.70
C SER A 553 -8.83 19.17 -35.54
N ASP A 554 -9.03 18.50 -36.67
CA ASP A 554 -9.23 17.05 -36.70
C ASP A 554 -7.90 16.25 -36.63
N THR A 555 -6.78 16.91 -36.92
CA THR A 555 -5.45 16.27 -36.97
C THR A 555 -4.39 17.12 -36.28
N LEU A 556 -3.27 16.50 -35.95
CA LEU A 556 -2.11 17.17 -35.39
C LEU A 556 -1.57 18.23 -36.36
N LYS A 557 -1.75 19.53 -36.03
CA LYS A 557 -1.29 20.68 -36.79
C LYS A 557 -0.47 21.69 -36.00
N GLU A 558 -0.63 21.71 -34.70
CA GLU A 558 0.01 22.66 -33.81
C GLU A 558 0.17 22.06 -32.42
N LEU A 559 1.08 22.63 -31.64
CA LEU A 559 1.41 22.16 -30.30
C LEU A 559 1.40 23.31 -29.29
N VAL A 560 0.98 23.00 -28.07
CA VAL A 560 1.25 23.83 -26.89
C VAL A 560 2.15 23.01 -25.98
N ILE A 561 3.22 23.61 -25.46
CA ILE A 561 4.19 22.97 -24.59
C ILE A 561 4.13 23.55 -23.17
N ASN A 562 4.56 22.79 -22.15
CA ASN A 562 4.68 23.31 -20.80
C ASN A 562 6.06 23.96 -20.55
N GLU A 563 6.20 24.73 -19.45
CA GLU A 563 7.46 25.39 -19.09
C GLU A 563 8.62 24.38 -18.90
N THR A 564 8.32 23.19 -18.37
CA THR A 564 9.33 22.14 -18.18
C THR A 564 9.92 21.67 -19.51
N LEU A 565 9.10 21.43 -20.53
CA LEU A 565 9.61 21.09 -21.86
C LEU A 565 10.37 22.25 -22.46
N MET A 566 9.85 23.47 -22.35
CA MET A 566 10.54 24.68 -22.84
C MET A 566 11.94 24.81 -22.26
N ARG A 567 12.09 24.64 -20.94
CA ARG A 567 13.40 24.68 -20.27
C ARG A 567 14.35 23.56 -20.71
N LYS A 568 13.83 22.35 -20.91
CA LYS A 568 14.62 21.22 -21.43
C LYS A 568 15.10 21.39 -22.85
N LEU A 569 14.37 22.16 -23.65
CA LEU A 569 14.79 22.58 -25.00
C LEU A 569 15.76 23.75 -24.98
N ASN A 570 16.24 24.21 -23.78
CA ASN A 570 17.11 25.36 -23.58
C ASN A 570 16.51 26.69 -24.08
N ILE A 571 15.19 26.82 -24.10
CA ILE A 571 14.47 28.04 -24.41
C ILE A 571 14.26 28.82 -23.11
N VAL A 572 14.73 30.06 -23.06
CA VAL A 572 14.73 30.87 -21.82
C VAL A 572 13.41 31.62 -21.63
N LYS A 573 12.87 32.23 -22.68
CA LYS A 573 11.64 33.02 -22.61
C LYS A 573 10.49 32.29 -23.33
N PRO A 574 9.27 32.30 -22.75
CA PRO A 574 8.13 31.65 -23.39
C PRO A 574 7.81 32.15 -24.80
N GLU A 575 8.06 33.44 -25.07
CA GLU A 575 7.84 34.05 -26.37
C GLU A 575 8.77 33.48 -27.46
N ASP A 576 9.99 33.10 -27.09
CA ASP A 576 10.99 32.56 -28.03
C ASP A 576 10.66 31.13 -28.50
N ALA A 577 9.73 30.46 -27.80
CA ALA A 577 9.25 29.13 -28.20
C ALA A 577 8.21 29.21 -29.33
N ILE A 578 7.52 30.35 -29.47
CA ILE A 578 6.43 30.48 -30.42
C ILE A 578 6.97 30.48 -31.85
N GLY A 579 6.36 29.64 -32.72
CA GLY A 579 6.77 29.44 -34.10
C GLY A 579 7.91 28.45 -34.30
N GLN A 580 8.57 28.01 -33.22
CA GLN A 580 9.52 26.89 -33.30
C GLN A 580 8.82 25.56 -33.62
N HIS A 581 9.54 24.59 -34.15
CA HIS A 581 8.96 23.35 -34.64
C HIS A 581 9.47 22.14 -33.86
N ILE A 582 8.58 21.25 -33.52
CA ILE A 582 8.85 19.92 -32.99
C ILE A 582 8.37 18.88 -34.01
N THR A 583 9.17 17.84 -34.25
CA THR A 583 8.70 16.66 -34.99
C THR A 583 8.15 15.65 -34.01
N LEU A 584 6.84 15.43 -34.06
CA LEU A 584 6.09 14.52 -33.18
C LEU A 584 5.27 13.57 -34.04
N MET A 585 5.31 12.27 -33.74
CA MET A 585 4.57 11.25 -34.51
C MET A 585 4.83 11.35 -36.02
N GLY A 586 6.08 11.64 -36.40
CA GLY A 586 6.50 11.77 -37.82
C GLY A 586 6.06 13.05 -38.50
N LYS A 587 5.46 14.03 -37.82
CA LYS A 587 5.02 15.32 -38.38
C LYS A 587 5.78 16.47 -37.74
N LYS A 588 6.31 17.38 -38.57
CA LYS A 588 6.90 18.63 -38.14
C LYS A 588 5.80 19.66 -37.90
N VAL A 589 5.62 20.11 -36.64
CA VAL A 589 4.50 20.97 -36.23
C VAL A 589 4.99 22.15 -35.42
N PRO A 590 4.41 23.36 -35.59
CA PRO A 590 4.82 24.56 -34.85
C PRO A 590 4.27 24.55 -33.41
N ILE A 591 5.06 25.15 -32.52
CA ILE A 591 4.64 25.53 -31.17
C ILE A 591 3.84 26.84 -31.27
N VAL A 592 2.59 26.83 -30.81
CA VAL A 592 1.70 28.02 -30.85
C VAL A 592 1.45 28.64 -29.49
N GLY A 593 1.82 27.95 -28.41
CA GLY A 593 1.67 28.43 -27.04
C GLY A 593 2.57 27.74 -26.05
N VAL A 594 2.83 28.42 -24.94
CA VAL A 594 3.50 27.87 -23.77
C VAL A 594 2.52 27.98 -22.59
N VAL A 595 2.25 26.85 -21.94
CA VAL A 595 1.39 26.78 -20.75
C VAL A 595 2.24 26.66 -19.48
N LYS A 596 1.74 27.27 -18.41
CA LYS A 596 2.34 27.13 -17.08
C LYS A 596 2.39 25.67 -16.66
N ASP A 597 3.44 25.28 -15.97
CA ASP A 597 3.59 23.92 -15.45
C ASP A 597 2.40 23.50 -14.58
N PHE A 598 1.96 22.27 -14.76
CA PHE A 598 0.91 21.62 -13.97
C PHE A 598 1.27 20.17 -13.66
N ILE A 599 0.71 19.64 -12.58
CA ILE A 599 0.96 18.26 -12.13
C ILE A 599 0.21 17.29 -13.06
N ASN A 600 0.96 16.49 -13.82
CA ASN A 600 0.38 15.57 -14.80
C ASN A 600 0.25 14.11 -14.31
N LYS A 601 0.95 13.77 -13.22
CA LYS A 601 0.88 12.48 -12.54
C LYS A 601 0.71 12.70 -11.04
N SER A 602 1.46 11.97 -10.23
CA SER A 602 1.50 12.12 -8.78
C SER A 602 2.51 13.21 -8.35
N LEU A 603 2.28 13.83 -7.20
CA LEU A 603 3.26 14.72 -6.54
C LEU A 603 4.51 13.99 -6.02
N LYS A 604 4.51 12.65 -6.04
CA LYS A 604 5.75 11.87 -5.84
C LYS A 604 6.74 12.08 -6.98
N GLU A 605 6.22 12.20 -8.19
CA GLU A 605 7.01 12.43 -9.40
C GLU A 605 7.16 13.94 -9.66
N GLY A 606 8.20 14.33 -10.34
CA GLY A 606 8.34 15.72 -10.81
C GLY A 606 7.38 16.04 -11.95
N ILE A 607 7.31 17.32 -12.33
CA ILE A 607 6.57 17.73 -13.52
C ILE A 607 7.31 17.22 -14.76
N SER A 608 6.61 16.45 -15.58
CA SER A 608 7.16 15.92 -16.83
C SER A 608 7.11 16.97 -17.96
N PRO A 609 7.97 16.83 -18.98
CA PRO A 609 7.81 17.57 -20.23
C PRO A 609 6.50 17.14 -20.93
N ILE A 610 5.65 18.10 -21.29
CA ILE A 610 4.30 17.85 -21.82
C ILE A 610 4.12 18.58 -23.13
N VAL A 611 3.47 17.88 -24.07
CA VAL A 611 2.95 18.44 -25.32
C VAL A 611 1.44 18.24 -25.35
N LEU A 612 0.70 19.33 -25.56
CA LEU A 612 -0.74 19.34 -25.79
C LEU A 612 -1.00 19.58 -27.29
N TYR A 613 -1.95 18.82 -27.85
CA TYR A 613 -2.33 18.94 -29.27
C TYR A 613 -3.81 18.65 -29.49
N ASN A 614 -4.37 19.10 -30.60
CA ASN A 614 -5.73 18.78 -31.02
C ASN A 614 -5.72 17.78 -32.16
N ALA A 615 -6.36 16.62 -31.94
CA ALA A 615 -6.59 15.61 -32.96
C ALA A 615 -7.82 14.74 -32.56
N LYS A 616 -8.90 14.86 -33.32
CA LYS A 616 -10.21 14.26 -33.00
C LYS A 616 -10.14 12.75 -32.71
N ASN A 617 -9.38 12.00 -33.50
CA ASN A 617 -9.23 10.55 -33.32
C ASN A 617 -8.42 10.14 -32.08
N SER A 618 -7.85 11.10 -31.36
CA SER A 618 -7.11 10.87 -30.09
C SER A 618 -7.97 11.16 -28.86
N MET A 619 -9.20 11.63 -29.03
CA MET A 619 -10.12 11.92 -27.94
C MET A 619 -10.83 10.64 -27.49
N SER A 620 -11.03 10.49 -26.19
CA SER A 620 -11.69 9.33 -25.57
C SER A 620 -12.56 9.70 -24.36
N GLU A 621 -12.57 10.98 -23.96
CA GLU A 621 -13.32 11.45 -22.80
C GLU A 621 -13.99 12.79 -23.08
N LEU A 622 -15.13 13.00 -22.45
CA LEU A 622 -15.85 14.26 -22.37
C LEU A 622 -15.68 14.80 -20.94
N ALA A 623 -14.91 15.86 -20.80
CA ALA A 623 -14.73 16.57 -19.55
C ALA A 623 -15.84 17.63 -19.41
N VAL A 624 -16.64 17.56 -18.35
CA VAL A 624 -17.76 18.47 -18.08
C VAL A 624 -17.55 19.19 -16.77
N LYS A 625 -17.31 20.47 -16.82
CA LYS A 625 -17.21 21.36 -15.65
C LYS A 625 -18.58 21.92 -15.29
N MET A 626 -19.04 21.70 -14.06
CA MET A 626 -20.39 22.03 -13.64
C MET A 626 -20.42 22.75 -12.28
N ASP A 627 -21.56 23.37 -11.94
CA ASP A 627 -21.78 23.92 -10.59
C ASP A 627 -21.91 22.77 -9.59
N THR A 628 -21.12 22.83 -8.52
CA THR A 628 -21.10 21.81 -7.44
C THR A 628 -22.48 21.56 -6.83
N ARG A 629 -23.32 22.59 -6.76
CA ARG A 629 -24.67 22.51 -6.21
C ARG A 629 -25.66 21.77 -7.09
N GLN A 630 -25.35 21.59 -8.37
CA GLN A 630 -26.24 20.98 -9.37
C GLN A 630 -25.77 19.60 -9.84
N ILE A 631 -24.69 19.06 -9.30
CA ILE A 631 -24.10 17.78 -9.71
C ILE A 631 -25.16 16.67 -9.75
N SER A 632 -25.93 16.52 -8.67
CA SER A 632 -26.97 15.48 -8.56
C SER A 632 -28.07 15.57 -9.63
N THR A 633 -28.34 16.77 -10.13
CA THR A 633 -29.35 17.01 -11.18
C THR A 633 -28.76 16.90 -12.58
N LEU A 634 -27.49 17.32 -12.75
CA LEU A 634 -26.83 17.35 -14.07
C LEU A 634 -26.33 15.98 -14.50
N MET A 635 -25.80 15.16 -13.60
CA MET A 635 -25.26 13.84 -13.95
C MET A 635 -26.28 12.93 -14.63
N PRO A 636 -27.55 12.80 -14.16
CA PRO A 636 -28.56 12.01 -14.87
C PRO A 636 -28.92 12.60 -16.24
N GLN A 637 -28.90 13.94 -16.43
CA GLN A 637 -29.16 14.57 -17.71
C GLN A 637 -28.04 14.32 -18.71
N ILE A 638 -26.78 14.39 -18.26
CA ILE A 638 -25.60 14.05 -19.06
C ILE A 638 -25.67 12.59 -19.50
N GLU A 639 -25.96 11.68 -18.57
CA GLU A 639 -26.14 10.25 -18.84
C GLU A 639 -27.28 10.02 -19.86
N ALA A 640 -28.42 10.68 -19.73
CA ALA A 640 -29.54 10.56 -20.66
C ALA A 640 -29.16 11.03 -22.08
N ILE A 641 -28.45 12.18 -22.19
CA ILE A 641 -27.91 12.66 -23.46
C ILE A 641 -26.96 11.62 -24.03
N TRP A 642 -25.98 11.17 -23.25
CA TRP A 642 -24.97 10.22 -23.68
C TRP A 642 -25.61 8.91 -24.18
N ASN A 643 -26.54 8.33 -23.42
CA ASN A 643 -27.26 7.12 -23.78
C ASN A 643 -28.12 7.27 -25.07
N SER A 644 -28.64 8.47 -25.35
CA SER A 644 -29.37 8.72 -26.57
C SER A 644 -28.50 8.65 -27.84
N TYR A 645 -27.24 9.00 -27.74
CA TYR A 645 -26.27 8.94 -28.84
C TYR A 645 -25.53 7.60 -28.90
N TYR A 646 -25.34 6.92 -27.76
CA TYR A 646 -24.60 5.66 -27.65
C TYR A 646 -25.43 4.55 -26.99
N PRO A 647 -26.62 4.20 -27.54
CA PRO A 647 -27.55 3.25 -26.91
C PRO A 647 -26.94 1.84 -26.73
N ASN A 648 -25.94 1.50 -27.57
CA ASN A 648 -25.28 0.19 -27.53
C ASN A 648 -24.08 0.11 -26.62
N TYR A 649 -23.68 1.21 -25.97
CA TYR A 649 -22.58 1.27 -25.00
C TYR A 649 -23.09 1.39 -23.57
N VAL A 650 -22.23 1.26 -22.60
CA VAL A 650 -22.51 1.48 -21.17
C VAL A 650 -21.93 2.84 -20.78
N TYR A 651 -22.76 3.70 -20.21
CA TYR A 651 -22.29 4.97 -19.66
C TYR A 651 -21.36 4.73 -18.49
N SER A 652 -20.21 5.37 -18.51
CA SER A 652 -19.27 5.39 -17.39
C SER A 652 -18.71 6.79 -17.23
N SER A 653 -18.68 7.27 -16.00
CA SER A 653 -18.10 8.56 -15.66
C SER A 653 -17.55 8.55 -14.25
N SER A 654 -16.55 9.38 -14.01
CA SER A 654 -15.93 9.58 -12.69
C SER A 654 -15.54 11.05 -12.54
N PHE A 655 -15.32 11.51 -11.31
CA PHE A 655 -14.83 12.86 -11.11
C PHE A 655 -13.31 12.93 -11.17
N LEU A 656 -12.78 14.01 -11.72
CA LEU A 656 -11.33 14.21 -11.86
C LEU A 656 -10.61 14.23 -10.50
N ASP A 657 -11.24 14.76 -9.47
CA ASP A 657 -10.70 14.77 -8.11
C ASP A 657 -10.69 13.38 -7.46
N ASP A 658 -11.58 12.46 -7.84
CA ASP A 658 -11.51 11.06 -7.43
C ASP A 658 -10.31 10.34 -8.08
N HIS A 659 -10.05 10.59 -9.37
CA HIS A 659 -8.85 10.07 -10.03
C HIS A 659 -7.56 10.55 -9.36
N ILE A 660 -7.50 11.85 -9.00
CA ILE A 660 -6.34 12.39 -8.29
C ILE A 660 -6.20 11.80 -6.89
N ARG A 661 -7.32 11.57 -6.20
CA ARG A 661 -7.34 10.95 -4.86
C ARG A 661 -6.80 9.52 -4.89
N ALA A 662 -7.14 8.76 -5.94
CA ALA A 662 -6.69 7.38 -6.11
C ALA A 662 -5.15 7.25 -6.18
N TYR A 663 -4.42 8.28 -6.65
CA TYR A 663 -2.95 8.27 -6.63
C TYR A 663 -2.34 8.20 -5.23
N TYR A 664 -3.08 8.66 -4.22
CA TYR A 664 -2.59 8.77 -2.85
C TYR A 664 -3.28 7.79 -1.90
N GLU A 665 -4.02 6.83 -2.44
CA GLU A 665 -4.80 5.88 -1.65
C GLU A 665 -3.90 5.01 -0.78
N SER A 666 -2.80 4.48 -1.33
CA SER A 666 -1.84 3.68 -0.57
C SER A 666 -1.19 4.47 0.58
N GLU A 667 -0.89 5.76 0.37
CA GLU A 667 -0.36 6.64 1.42
C GLU A 667 -1.40 6.96 2.49
N VAL A 668 -2.65 7.16 2.10
CA VAL A 668 -3.76 7.39 3.06
C VAL A 668 -3.96 6.15 3.92
N ILE A 669 -3.93 4.97 3.33
CA ILE A 669 -4.00 3.69 4.04
C ILE A 669 -2.82 3.55 5.01
N MET A 670 -1.58 3.75 4.53
CA MET A 670 -0.37 3.69 5.37
C MET A 670 -0.42 4.71 6.51
N GLY A 671 -0.82 5.94 6.24
CA GLY A 671 -1.00 6.98 7.26
C GLY A 671 -2.06 6.61 8.31
N THR A 672 -3.13 5.93 7.89
CA THR A 672 -4.19 5.46 8.80
C THR A 672 -3.69 4.31 9.68
N LEU A 673 -2.96 3.35 9.13
CA LEU A 673 -2.31 2.28 9.89
C LEU A 673 -1.33 2.84 10.93
N LEU A 674 -0.51 3.79 10.54
CA LEU A 674 0.44 4.45 11.45
C LEU A 674 -0.27 5.16 12.61
N LYS A 675 -1.41 5.83 12.36
CA LYS A 675 -2.23 6.43 13.44
C LYS A 675 -2.74 5.36 14.41
N ILE A 676 -3.26 4.25 13.89
CA ILE A 676 -3.77 3.15 14.71
C ILE A 676 -2.63 2.58 15.57
N PHE A 677 -1.49 2.25 14.96
CA PHE A 677 -0.36 1.67 15.67
C PHE A 677 0.29 2.65 16.66
N ALA A 678 0.36 3.93 16.33
CA ALA A 678 0.80 4.96 17.28
C ALA A 678 -0.14 5.02 18.49
N GLY A 679 -1.46 4.99 18.28
CA GLY A 679 -2.46 4.92 19.35
C GLY A 679 -2.30 3.68 20.24
N VAL A 680 -2.08 2.51 19.63
CA VAL A 680 -1.83 1.24 20.32
C VAL A 680 -0.56 1.31 21.16
N ILE A 681 0.53 1.84 20.64
CA ILE A 681 1.80 1.98 21.39
C ILE A 681 1.65 2.97 22.53
N ILE A 682 0.96 4.08 22.33
CA ILE A 682 0.65 5.04 23.39
C ILE A 682 -0.14 4.35 24.52
N PHE A 683 -1.15 3.54 24.17
CA PHE A 683 -1.94 2.77 25.13
C PHE A 683 -1.08 1.77 25.90
N ILE A 684 -0.23 1.00 25.22
CA ILE A 684 0.68 0.03 25.87
C ILE A 684 1.67 0.76 26.79
N ALA A 685 2.23 1.90 26.36
CA ALA A 685 3.14 2.70 27.15
C ALA A 685 2.46 3.27 28.40
N PHE A 686 1.23 3.78 28.26
CA PHE A 686 0.41 4.24 29.39
C PHE A 686 0.15 3.12 30.40
N MET A 687 -0.32 1.96 29.95
CA MET A 687 -0.59 0.80 30.81
C MET A 687 0.68 0.35 31.56
N GLY A 688 1.82 0.35 30.87
CA GLY A 688 3.09 -0.01 31.48
C GLY A 688 3.55 0.95 32.55
N LEU A 689 3.49 2.23 32.26
CA LEU A 689 3.86 3.27 33.21
C LEU A 689 2.91 3.27 34.43
N PHE A 690 1.60 3.13 34.18
CA PHE A 690 0.59 3.05 35.23
C PHE A 690 0.84 1.89 36.19
N GLY A 691 1.15 0.70 35.69
CA GLY A 691 1.48 -0.45 36.49
C GLY A 691 2.79 -0.27 37.25
N LEU A 692 3.82 0.24 36.60
CA LEU A 692 5.12 0.49 37.21
C LEU A 692 5.03 1.50 38.35
N ILE A 693 4.32 2.62 38.13
CA ILE A 693 4.17 3.66 39.17
C ILE A 693 3.30 3.18 40.31
N SER A 694 2.24 2.42 40.06
CA SER A 694 1.42 1.82 41.10
C SER A 694 2.28 0.99 42.05
N PHE A 695 3.24 0.23 41.51
CA PHE A 695 4.17 -0.54 42.32
C PHE A 695 5.19 0.34 43.06
N VAL A 696 5.84 1.29 42.38
CA VAL A 696 6.83 2.22 42.96
C VAL A 696 6.20 3.04 44.09
N ALA A 697 4.98 3.53 43.90
CA ALA A 697 4.24 4.29 44.90
C ALA A 697 3.96 3.43 46.13
N THR A 698 3.53 2.16 45.98
CA THR A 698 3.33 1.23 47.08
C THR A 698 4.64 0.94 47.85
N GLN A 699 5.75 0.73 47.14
CA GLN A 699 7.06 0.50 47.72
C GLN A 699 7.57 1.72 48.53
N LYS A 700 7.29 2.92 48.02
CA LYS A 700 7.71 4.19 48.67
C LYS A 700 6.70 4.74 49.69
N THR A 701 5.58 4.02 49.96
CA THR A 701 4.51 4.52 50.84
C THR A 701 5.04 4.86 52.21
N LYS A 702 5.97 4.07 52.79
CA LYS A 702 6.60 4.34 54.08
C LYS A 702 7.46 5.62 54.02
N GLU A 703 8.27 5.80 52.98
CA GLU A 703 9.10 7.02 52.78
C GLU A 703 8.21 8.26 52.61
N LEU A 704 7.14 8.13 51.80
CA LEU A 704 6.16 9.21 51.58
C LEU A 704 5.43 9.56 52.87
N ALA A 705 5.03 8.57 53.68
CA ALA A 705 4.37 8.77 54.95
C ALA A 705 5.31 9.49 55.99
N ILE A 706 6.56 9.08 56.09
CA ILE A 706 7.56 9.73 56.95
C ILE A 706 7.74 11.19 56.53
N ARG A 707 7.92 11.50 55.25
CA ARG A 707 8.11 12.86 54.76
C ARG A 707 6.85 13.70 54.98
N LYS A 708 5.66 13.13 54.84
CA LYS A 708 4.38 13.80 55.09
C LYS A 708 4.23 14.15 56.58
N VAL A 709 4.63 13.27 57.49
CA VAL A 709 4.66 13.52 58.95
C VAL A 709 5.68 14.62 59.30
N LEU A 710 6.81 14.68 58.54
CA LEU A 710 7.82 15.73 58.66
C LEU A 710 7.42 17.08 58.00
N GLY A 711 6.21 17.20 57.51
CA GLY A 711 5.64 18.44 56.97
C GLY A 711 5.71 18.62 55.44
N ALA A 712 6.14 17.60 54.70
CA ALA A 712 6.15 17.70 53.23
C ALA A 712 4.72 17.79 52.65
N THR A 713 4.49 18.71 51.74
CA THR A 713 3.21 18.87 51.04
C THR A 713 2.98 17.75 50.04
N THR A 714 1.72 17.47 49.70
CA THR A 714 1.37 16.46 48.68
C THR A 714 1.97 16.83 47.30
N VAL A 715 2.06 18.12 46.97
CA VAL A 715 2.64 18.62 45.74
C VAL A 715 4.13 18.33 45.64
N GLU A 716 4.88 18.53 46.71
CA GLU A 716 6.34 18.20 46.77
C GLU A 716 6.59 16.72 46.59
N LEU A 717 5.77 15.84 47.18
CA LEU A 717 5.87 14.39 47.01
C LEU A 717 5.58 13.95 45.58
N VAL A 718 4.55 14.55 44.96
CA VAL A 718 4.21 14.32 43.57
C VAL A 718 5.32 14.81 42.62
N SER A 719 5.85 16.02 42.84
CA SER A 719 6.94 16.60 42.05
C SER A 719 8.23 15.77 42.13
N MET A 720 8.57 15.27 43.29
CA MET A 720 9.76 14.43 43.49
C MET A 720 9.72 13.14 42.63
N LEU A 721 8.56 12.47 42.56
CA LEU A 721 8.43 11.26 41.75
C LEU A 721 8.38 11.61 40.28
N ASN A 722 7.63 12.65 39.89
CA ASN A 722 7.58 13.12 38.51
C ASN A 722 8.97 13.48 37.96
N SER A 723 9.81 14.18 38.71
CA SER A 723 11.13 14.59 38.23
C SER A 723 12.03 13.43 37.79
N SER A 724 11.91 12.28 38.46
CA SER A 724 12.65 11.08 38.09
C SER A 724 12.25 10.49 36.74
N PHE A 725 10.96 10.49 36.44
CA PHE A 725 10.45 9.99 35.17
C PHE A 725 10.63 11.00 34.02
N ILE A 726 10.45 12.29 34.29
CA ILE A 726 10.69 13.37 33.31
C ILE A 726 12.12 13.29 32.76
N LYS A 727 13.14 13.09 33.63
CA LYS A 727 14.53 12.92 33.17
C LYS A 727 14.71 11.75 32.22
N LEU A 728 14.06 10.61 32.47
CA LEU A 728 14.12 9.45 31.57
C LEU A 728 13.45 9.72 30.22
N ILE A 729 12.36 10.45 30.21
CA ILE A 729 11.65 10.80 28.96
C ILE A 729 12.44 11.82 28.14
N LEU A 730 13.05 12.82 28.78
CA LEU A 730 13.93 13.74 28.09
C LEU A 730 15.12 13.01 27.45
N LEU A 731 15.72 12.04 28.18
CA LEU A 731 16.75 11.17 27.61
C LEU A 731 16.22 10.32 26.45
N ALA A 732 15.00 9.79 26.55
CA ALA A 732 14.36 9.03 25.46
C ALA A 732 14.14 9.91 24.22
N ASN A 733 13.71 11.17 24.39
CA ASN A 733 13.57 12.12 23.31
C ASN A 733 14.91 12.45 22.65
N LEU A 734 15.98 12.64 23.44
CA LEU A 734 17.32 12.89 22.92
C LEU A 734 17.80 11.77 21.98
N VAL A 735 17.45 10.52 22.28
CA VAL A 735 17.76 9.36 21.43
C VAL A 735 16.78 9.24 20.24
N ALA A 736 15.50 9.49 20.48
CA ALA A 736 14.45 9.30 19.48
C ALA A 736 14.51 10.32 18.32
N TRP A 737 14.86 11.58 18.60
CA TRP A 737 14.86 12.63 17.60
C TRP A 737 15.83 12.37 16.43
N PRO A 738 17.12 12.04 16.65
CA PRO A 738 18.03 11.70 15.55
C PRO A 738 17.56 10.48 14.74
N ILE A 739 17.05 9.45 15.42
CA ILE A 739 16.55 8.24 14.76
C ILE A 739 15.36 8.59 13.85
N THR A 740 14.38 9.31 14.40
CA THR A 740 13.20 9.75 13.62
C THR A 740 13.59 10.61 12.44
N TYR A 741 14.49 11.57 12.64
CA TYR A 741 14.97 12.45 11.56
C TYR A 741 15.59 11.64 10.42
N MET A 742 16.45 10.69 10.74
CA MET A 742 17.13 9.84 9.75
C MET A 742 16.12 8.98 8.97
N LEU A 743 15.18 8.31 9.66
CA LEU A 743 14.19 7.45 9.03
C LEU A 743 13.25 8.25 8.12
N VAL A 744 12.73 9.37 8.64
CA VAL A 744 11.75 10.18 7.91
C VAL A 744 12.41 10.97 6.76
N SER A 745 13.63 11.47 6.94
CA SER A 745 14.38 12.14 5.86
C SER A 745 14.60 11.19 4.68
N ARG A 746 14.97 9.92 4.97
CA ARG A 746 15.12 8.91 3.93
C ARG A 746 13.78 8.55 3.26
N TRP A 747 12.69 8.53 4.00
CA TRP A 747 11.35 8.30 3.42
C TRP A 747 10.92 9.48 2.54
N LEU A 748 11.09 10.72 3.00
CA LEU A 748 10.76 11.93 2.25
C LEU A 748 11.62 12.11 0.99
N SER A 749 12.84 11.55 0.93
CA SER A 749 13.67 11.64 -0.28
C SER A 749 13.07 10.95 -1.50
N GLY A 750 12.08 10.06 -1.31
CA GLY A 750 11.29 9.44 -2.39
C GLY A 750 10.21 10.33 -3.00
N TYR A 751 10.04 11.58 -2.52
CA TYR A 751 9.04 12.53 -3.02
C TYR A 751 9.71 13.71 -3.70
N ALA A 752 9.30 14.03 -4.94
CA ALA A 752 9.76 15.23 -5.64
C ALA A 752 9.25 16.50 -4.91
N TYR A 753 8.01 16.46 -4.45
CA TYR A 753 7.42 17.51 -3.65
C TYR A 753 7.28 17.07 -2.20
N ARG A 754 8.11 17.59 -1.33
CA ARG A 754 8.18 17.25 0.09
C ARG A 754 8.14 18.47 0.98
N ILE A 755 7.67 18.26 2.21
CA ILE A 755 7.74 19.27 3.27
C ILE A 755 9.19 19.42 3.76
N ASP A 756 9.55 20.61 4.20
CA ASP A 756 10.77 20.81 4.96
C ASP A 756 10.57 20.31 6.38
N LEU A 757 11.53 19.47 6.84
CA LEU A 757 11.51 18.95 8.19
C LEU A 757 11.73 20.08 9.19
N ASN A 758 10.72 20.35 9.98
CA ASN A 758 10.76 21.34 11.05
C ASN A 758 10.75 20.66 12.43
N ILE A 759 10.99 21.42 13.48
CA ILE A 759 11.07 20.91 14.85
C ILE A 759 9.71 20.56 15.47
N TRP A 760 8.61 21.08 14.93
CA TRP A 760 7.27 20.99 15.53
C TRP A 760 6.77 19.55 15.78
N PRO A 761 6.86 18.57 14.86
CA PRO A 761 6.42 17.21 15.12
C PRO A 761 7.17 16.55 16.27
N PHE A 762 8.46 16.87 16.43
CA PHE A 762 9.30 16.36 17.51
C PHE A 762 8.88 16.98 18.85
N MET A 763 8.64 18.29 18.88
CA MET A 763 8.14 19.01 20.07
C MET A 763 6.77 18.47 20.50
N VAL A 764 5.85 18.27 19.56
CA VAL A 764 4.51 17.72 19.84
C VAL A 764 4.61 16.31 20.41
N ALA A 765 5.46 15.44 19.82
CA ALA A 765 5.69 14.09 20.32
C ALA A 765 6.29 14.12 21.74
N MET A 766 7.22 15.02 22.02
CA MET A 766 7.79 15.23 23.35
C MET A 766 6.71 15.69 24.35
N ILE A 767 5.90 16.67 23.99
CA ILE A 767 4.80 17.19 24.84
C ILE A 767 3.80 16.07 25.14
N ILE A 768 3.38 15.29 24.14
CA ILE A 768 2.47 14.16 24.35
C ILE A 768 3.06 13.14 25.32
N SER A 769 4.32 12.75 25.13
CA SER A 769 4.99 11.77 25.99
C SER A 769 5.17 12.27 27.43
N LEU A 770 5.51 13.55 27.62
CA LEU A 770 5.58 14.20 28.93
C LEU A 770 4.22 14.30 29.59
N LEU A 771 3.19 14.71 28.85
CA LEU A 771 1.83 14.86 29.38
C LEU A 771 1.26 13.54 29.87
N ILE A 772 1.39 12.46 29.07
CA ILE A 772 0.96 11.12 29.46
C ILE A 772 1.67 10.70 30.77
N THR A 773 2.96 10.97 30.85
CA THR A 773 3.74 10.59 32.03
C THR A 773 3.33 11.40 33.26
N VAL A 774 3.30 12.71 33.16
CA VAL A 774 2.93 13.58 34.28
C VAL A 774 1.53 13.24 34.80
N LEU A 775 0.56 13.05 33.90
CA LEU A 775 -0.80 12.64 34.28
C LEU A 775 -0.79 11.30 35.01
N THR A 776 -0.13 10.28 34.44
CA THR A 776 -0.09 8.93 35.02
C THR A 776 0.61 8.89 36.37
N VAL A 777 1.78 9.53 36.47
CA VAL A 777 2.57 9.59 37.70
C VAL A 777 1.85 10.37 38.78
N SER A 778 1.29 11.54 38.43
CA SER A 778 0.61 12.39 39.38
C SER A 778 -0.65 11.77 39.94
N LEU A 779 -1.49 11.13 39.12
CA LEU A 779 -2.70 10.44 39.56
C LEU A 779 -2.38 9.35 40.61
N ARG A 780 -1.40 8.51 40.35
CA ARG A 780 -1.03 7.42 41.23
C ARG A 780 -0.28 7.90 42.50
N THR A 781 0.60 8.86 42.36
CA THR A 781 1.32 9.41 43.49
C THR A 781 0.39 10.17 44.42
N TYR A 782 -0.57 10.91 43.88
CA TYR A 782 -1.58 11.60 44.65
C TYR A 782 -2.42 10.59 45.48
N GLN A 783 -2.89 9.51 44.88
CA GLN A 783 -3.63 8.46 45.57
C GLN A 783 -2.78 7.85 46.71
N ALA A 784 -1.49 7.60 46.50
CA ALA A 784 -0.59 7.06 47.50
C ALA A 784 -0.29 8.06 48.63
N ALA A 785 -0.14 9.38 48.31
CA ALA A 785 0.12 10.43 49.27
C ALA A 785 -1.12 10.79 50.11
N MET A 786 -2.34 10.51 49.63
CA MET A 786 -3.58 10.68 50.40
C MET A 786 -3.87 9.51 51.35
N ALA A 787 -3.15 8.38 51.23
CA ALA A 787 -3.28 7.25 52.18
C ALA A 787 -2.94 7.71 53.61
N ASN A 788 -3.66 7.16 54.61
CA ASN A 788 -3.46 7.54 56.00
C ASN A 788 -2.06 7.09 56.48
N PRO A 789 -1.21 8.05 56.95
CA PRO A 789 0.17 7.75 57.38
C PRO A 789 0.25 6.73 58.51
N VAL A 790 -0.72 6.71 59.43
CA VAL A 790 -0.79 5.79 60.57
C VAL A 790 -0.91 4.32 60.13
N ASN A 791 -1.75 4.08 59.09
CA ASN A 791 -1.91 2.74 58.52
C ASN A 791 -0.68 2.29 57.73
N ALA A 792 0.04 3.24 57.08
CA ALA A 792 1.27 2.96 56.35
C ALA A 792 2.47 2.64 57.29
N LEU A 793 2.47 3.13 58.53
CA LEU A 793 3.53 2.89 59.51
C LEU A 793 3.25 1.67 60.41
N LYS A 794 1.97 1.24 60.55
CA LYS A 794 1.53 0.09 61.38
C LYS A 794 1.66 -1.27 60.68
N ASN A 795 1.73 -1.35 59.40
CA ASN A 795 1.88 -2.62 58.65
C ASN A 795 3.37 -3.05 58.69
N GLU A 796 3.79 -3.77 59.75
CA GLU A 796 5.01 -4.60 59.75
C GLU A 796 4.75 -5.96 59.10
#